data_a45da161d05366127910a2ae0991183a
#
_entry.id   a45da161d05366127910a2ae0991183a
#
_cell.length_a   1.000
_cell.length_b   1.000
_cell.length_c   1.000
_cell.angle_alpha   90.00
_cell.angle_beta   90.00
_cell.angle_gamma   90.00
#
_symmetry.space_group_name_H-M   'P 1'
#
loop_
_entity.id
_entity.type
_entity.pdbx_description
1 polymer ?
#
loop_
_entity_poly.entity_id
_entity_poly.type
_entity_poly.pdbx_seq_one_letter_code
_entity_poly.pdbx_strand_id
1 'polypeptide(L)'
;MSESSHYRICPLCEACCGLKVRTEGGRVTSIRGAQNDVFSAGYVCPKGVALKDLHEDPDRLRTPLIKRDGRFVEASWDEAFAEIEARLVPILQNQGRDAVAVAVGNPSAHKMSLLLYFSRLAKAVGSKNVFSASTLDQMPKQLSSGWMYGHWLSMAVPDIERCQYLLVIGANPVVSNGSLWTVPDFRGKAKALRARGGKLVVIDPRRTETALVADAHHFIRPGADVYLLAAMVQVLFGEQRVRLGRMAEHLLGVEAVGLAVQAFTPERVATRCGIAADTIRQLARELAAAEAGCVYGRIGTCTQSYGTLASWLVDVLNILTGHFDEPGGAMFPKAAAFATNTMGRAGRGRGIWTARHHSRVSGAPEIFGELPMTCLAEEIETPGPNQVRALITVAGNPVLSAPGGARLAAALDSLDFMVSLDIYRNETTRHADVILPGLSALEDSHYDVAFPQFSFRNHARYSGPVFEPTLPPEWQTLLKLTAIVKGLGARADVLALDDELLADEVRKQAGENAPQVLKALGPRKGPERLLDLALRSGPYGDRFGAEPEGLTLDRVQAASATGHGIDLGPLLPRVPEVLRTPSGKIELAPPALLADLPRAWAGLDAVAPPLVVIGRRDVRSNNSWMHNLPVLAKGPFRGAALVHPGDAARCGVADGALAQLNGPGGSVQVTVELSNSMMPGVISLPHGWGHDLPGAQLGVAAQRPGANLNALLDIEAREPLSGNAVLSGVPVTLMPLSQPSPAPVRRAAP
;
A
#
# COMPACT_ATOMS: atom_id res chain seq x y z
N MET A 1 -20.40 16.86 32.76
CA MET A 1 -19.81 16.96 31.40
C MET A 1 -20.57 15.97 30.54
N SER A 2 -21.08 16.37 29.36
CA SER A 2 -21.91 15.51 28.51
C SER A 2 -21.05 14.45 27.79
N GLU A 3 -21.41 13.19 27.93
CA GLU A 3 -20.91 12.10 27.09
C GLU A 3 -21.48 12.26 25.69
N SER A 4 -20.65 12.15 24.67
CA SER A 4 -21.06 12.14 23.26
C SER A 4 -20.52 10.94 22.52
N SER A 5 -21.20 10.56 21.43
CA SER A 5 -20.80 9.44 20.58
C SER A 5 -20.68 9.90 19.12
N HIS A 6 -19.59 9.55 18.48
CA HIS A 6 -19.28 9.86 17.10
C HIS A 6 -19.05 8.58 16.33
N TYR A 7 -19.52 8.53 15.09
CA TYR A 7 -19.22 7.45 14.17
C TYR A 7 -18.15 7.87 13.19
N ARG A 8 -17.19 6.97 12.96
CA ARG A 8 -16.04 7.29 12.13
C ARG A 8 -15.56 6.08 11.34
N ILE A 9 -14.95 6.33 10.18
CA ILE A 9 -14.19 5.33 9.43
C ILE A 9 -12.74 5.39 9.93
N CYS A 10 -12.12 4.23 10.12
CA CYS A 10 -10.72 4.10 10.52
C CYS A 10 -9.79 4.39 9.34
N PRO A 11 -8.94 5.42 9.37
CA PRO A 11 -8.08 5.78 8.24
C PRO A 11 -6.68 5.16 8.36
N LEU A 12 -6.51 4.03 9.06
CA LEU A 12 -5.18 3.47 9.32
C LEU A 12 -4.72 2.46 8.28
N CYS A 13 -5.64 1.78 7.62
CA CYS A 13 -5.33 0.75 6.63
C CYS A 13 -6.52 0.47 5.72
N GLU A 14 -6.29 -0.36 4.71
CA GLU A 14 -7.29 -0.74 3.70
C GLU A 14 -8.57 -1.39 4.24
N ALA A 15 -8.60 -1.81 5.53
CA ALA A 15 -9.79 -2.40 6.14
C ALA A 15 -10.96 -1.41 6.27
N CYS A 16 -10.69 -0.12 6.38
CA CYS A 16 -11.71 0.94 6.42
C CYS A 16 -12.83 0.66 7.43
N CYS A 17 -12.48 0.17 8.63
CA CYS A 17 -13.46 -0.26 9.64
C CYS A 17 -14.30 0.91 10.17
N GLY A 18 -15.61 0.72 10.34
CA GLY A 18 -16.48 1.65 11.05
C GLY A 18 -16.21 1.63 12.56
N LEU A 19 -16.03 2.81 13.15
CA LEU A 19 -15.72 3.01 14.56
C LEU A 19 -16.84 3.77 15.25
N LYS A 20 -17.12 3.42 16.52
CA LYS A 20 -17.86 4.24 17.46
C LYS A 20 -16.88 4.82 18.46
N VAL A 21 -16.72 6.13 18.45
CA VAL A 21 -15.85 6.90 19.34
C VAL A 21 -16.72 7.57 20.40
N ARG A 22 -16.45 7.33 21.68
CA ARG A 22 -17.10 8.03 22.81
C ARG A 22 -16.15 9.06 23.37
N THR A 23 -16.67 10.23 23.67
CA THR A 23 -15.93 11.33 24.26
C THR A 23 -16.64 11.87 25.50
N GLU A 24 -15.85 12.32 26.48
CA GLU A 24 -16.33 13.01 27.68
C GLU A 24 -15.29 14.07 28.05
N GLY A 25 -15.75 15.30 28.30
CA GLY A 25 -14.86 16.37 28.71
C GLY A 25 -13.75 16.71 27.69
N GLY A 26 -14.02 16.56 26.40
CA GLY A 26 -13.03 16.83 25.35
C GLY A 26 -11.97 15.72 25.17
N ARG A 27 -12.15 14.56 25.79
CA ARG A 27 -11.23 13.41 25.69
C ARG A 27 -11.94 12.18 25.17
N VAL A 28 -11.22 11.32 24.46
CA VAL A 28 -11.74 10.02 24.03
C VAL A 28 -11.78 9.07 25.24
N THR A 29 -12.95 8.54 25.57
CA THR A 29 -13.13 7.54 26.65
C THR A 29 -13.04 6.10 26.09
N SER A 30 -13.58 5.86 24.90
CA SER A 30 -13.49 4.54 24.26
C SER A 30 -13.62 4.61 22.74
N ILE A 31 -12.97 3.65 22.07
CA ILE A 31 -13.16 3.37 20.63
C ILE A 31 -13.52 1.90 20.49
N ARG A 32 -14.61 1.62 19.76
CA ARG A 32 -15.08 0.26 19.44
C ARG A 32 -15.52 0.18 17.98
N GLY A 33 -15.68 -1.01 17.46
CA GLY A 33 -16.30 -1.21 16.14
C GLY A 33 -17.76 -0.75 16.15
N ALA A 34 -18.19 -0.06 15.09
CA ALA A 34 -19.58 0.33 14.90
C ALA A 34 -20.40 -0.88 14.43
N GLN A 35 -21.28 -1.39 15.32
CA GLN A 35 -22.04 -2.63 15.06
C GLN A 35 -22.93 -2.55 13.83
N ASN A 36 -23.47 -1.36 13.55
CA ASN A 36 -24.39 -1.13 12.44
C ASN A 36 -23.68 -0.78 11.12
N ASP A 37 -22.35 -0.70 11.12
CA ASP A 37 -21.60 -0.35 9.90
C ASP A 37 -21.81 -1.38 8.80
N VAL A 38 -22.30 -0.94 7.64
CA VAL A 38 -22.66 -1.81 6.49
C VAL A 38 -21.50 -2.60 5.91
N PHE A 39 -20.27 -2.22 6.24
CA PHE A 39 -19.07 -2.81 5.65
C PHE A 39 -18.28 -3.68 6.63
N SER A 40 -18.00 -3.16 7.83
CA SER A 40 -17.17 -3.85 8.83
C SER A 40 -17.97 -4.57 9.92
N ALA A 41 -19.28 -4.31 10.03
CA ALA A 41 -20.24 -4.99 10.94
C ALA A 41 -19.69 -5.15 12.38
N GLY A 42 -19.10 -4.09 12.92
CA GLY A 42 -18.56 -4.08 14.29
C GLY A 42 -17.12 -4.58 14.42
N TYR A 43 -16.48 -5.02 13.37
CA TYR A 43 -15.07 -5.41 13.44
C TYR A 43 -14.16 -4.19 13.64
N VAL A 44 -13.17 -4.35 14.51
CA VAL A 44 -12.06 -3.41 14.71
C VAL A 44 -10.82 -4.15 15.20
N CYS A 45 -9.67 -3.82 14.66
CA CYS A 45 -8.38 -4.36 15.09
C CYS A 45 -7.75 -3.49 16.21
N PRO A 46 -6.69 -3.96 16.91
CA PRO A 46 -6.03 -3.19 17.97
C PRO A 46 -5.54 -1.80 17.53
N LYS A 47 -5.13 -1.63 16.27
CA LYS A 47 -4.68 -0.32 15.73
C LYS A 47 -5.82 0.70 15.69
N GLY A 48 -7.01 0.28 15.25
CA GLY A 48 -8.19 1.17 15.22
C GLY A 48 -8.61 1.65 16.61
N VAL A 49 -8.50 0.79 17.63
CA VAL A 49 -8.73 1.16 19.02
C VAL A 49 -7.67 2.14 19.53
N ALA A 50 -6.41 2.00 19.06
CA ALA A 50 -5.28 2.86 19.45
C ALA A 50 -5.30 4.26 18.79
N LEU A 51 -6.29 4.61 17.98
CA LEU A 51 -6.44 5.99 17.47
C LEU A 51 -6.56 7.03 18.58
N LYS A 52 -7.10 6.66 19.75
CA LYS A 52 -7.08 7.50 20.95
C LYS A 52 -5.64 7.84 21.36
N ASP A 53 -4.83 6.79 21.52
CA ASP A 53 -3.44 6.94 21.96
C ASP A 53 -2.61 7.73 20.92
N LEU A 54 -2.89 7.56 19.62
CA LEU A 54 -2.27 8.33 18.56
C LEU A 54 -2.68 9.82 18.63
N HIS A 55 -3.94 10.12 18.91
CA HIS A 55 -4.40 11.50 19.04
C HIS A 55 -3.75 12.20 20.25
N GLU A 56 -3.58 11.49 21.35
CA GLU A 56 -3.04 12.00 22.62
C GLU A 56 -1.50 11.85 22.71
N ASP A 57 -0.82 11.25 21.72
CA ASP A 57 0.63 10.98 21.76
C ASP A 57 1.42 12.30 21.97
N PRO A 58 2.24 12.39 23.03
CA PRO A 58 3.02 13.59 23.32
C PRO A 58 4.14 13.89 22.29
N ASP A 59 4.61 12.85 21.57
CA ASP A 59 5.64 13.03 20.55
C ASP A 59 5.08 13.56 19.22
N ARG A 60 3.74 13.62 19.06
CA ARG A 60 3.14 14.26 17.89
C ARG A 60 3.48 15.75 17.85
N LEU A 61 3.89 16.19 16.67
CA LEU A 61 4.12 17.61 16.39
C LEU A 61 2.81 18.40 16.46
N ARG A 62 2.87 19.60 17.10
CA ARG A 62 1.74 20.51 17.29
C ARG A 62 1.99 21.88 16.69
N THR A 63 3.26 22.19 16.39
CA THR A 63 3.72 23.45 15.82
C THR A 63 4.69 23.15 14.68
N PRO A 64 4.80 23.99 13.65
CA PRO A 64 5.86 23.89 12.66
C PRO A 64 7.24 23.95 13.32
N LEU A 65 8.18 23.19 12.77
CA LEU A 65 9.58 23.21 13.20
C LEU A 65 10.47 23.71 12.06
N ILE A 66 11.40 24.62 12.39
CA ILE A 66 12.46 25.09 11.47
C ILE A 66 13.81 24.68 12.05
N LYS A 67 14.70 24.13 11.23
CA LYS A 67 16.06 23.82 11.63
C LYS A 67 16.93 25.08 11.57
N ARG A 68 17.43 25.52 12.72
CA ARG A 68 18.36 26.66 12.88
C ARG A 68 19.63 26.14 13.53
N ASP A 69 20.78 26.35 12.93
CA ASP A 69 22.09 25.89 13.42
C ASP A 69 22.10 24.40 13.83
N GLY A 70 21.49 23.55 13.01
CA GLY A 70 21.39 22.12 13.23
C GLY A 70 20.36 21.66 14.28
N ARG A 71 19.58 22.60 14.88
CA ARG A 71 18.56 22.32 15.89
C ARG A 71 17.16 22.71 15.42
N PHE A 72 16.18 21.91 15.73
CA PHE A 72 14.80 22.29 15.48
C PHE A 72 14.28 23.25 16.54
N VAL A 73 13.68 24.34 16.09
CA VAL A 73 12.97 25.32 16.91
C VAL A 73 11.53 25.43 16.44
N GLU A 74 10.62 25.66 17.37
CA GLU A 74 9.22 25.93 17.05
C GLU A 74 9.08 27.27 16.31
N ALA A 75 8.19 27.31 15.34
CA ALA A 75 7.91 28.49 14.53
C ALA A 75 6.41 28.63 14.27
N SER A 76 5.98 29.84 13.93
CA SER A 76 4.64 30.07 13.41
C SER A 76 4.49 29.50 11.99
N TRP A 77 3.25 29.29 11.55
CA TRP A 77 2.96 28.88 10.18
C TRP A 77 3.45 29.87 9.13
N ASP A 78 3.33 31.17 9.42
CA ASP A 78 3.77 32.23 8.51
C ASP A 78 5.30 32.25 8.36
N GLU A 79 6.04 32.08 9.46
CA GLU A 79 7.49 31.94 9.43
C GLU A 79 7.92 30.68 8.65
N ALA A 80 7.25 29.54 8.88
CA ALA A 80 7.56 28.31 8.18
C ALA A 80 7.32 28.43 6.67
N PHE A 81 6.19 28.99 6.25
CA PHE A 81 5.92 29.20 4.83
C PHE A 81 6.83 30.23 4.18
N ALA A 82 7.22 31.31 4.90
CA ALA A 82 8.19 32.28 4.42
C ALA A 82 9.58 31.62 4.22
N GLU A 83 10.02 30.79 5.15
CA GLU A 83 11.29 30.03 5.03
C GLU A 83 11.24 29.08 3.81
N ILE A 84 10.12 28.37 3.60
CA ILE A 84 9.93 27.49 2.44
C ILE A 84 9.99 28.29 1.15
N GLU A 85 9.29 29.43 1.06
CA GLU A 85 9.33 30.30 -0.12
C GLU A 85 10.75 30.76 -0.42
N ALA A 86 11.43 31.32 0.59
CA ALA A 86 12.77 31.88 0.47
C ALA A 86 13.81 30.84 -0.01
N ARG A 87 13.67 29.56 0.32
CA ARG A 87 14.66 28.54 -0.01
C ARG A 87 14.27 27.67 -1.21
N LEU A 88 12.97 27.32 -1.37
CA LEU A 88 12.51 26.43 -2.44
C LEU A 88 12.38 27.15 -3.79
N VAL A 89 11.87 28.39 -3.80
CA VAL A 89 11.63 29.12 -5.05
C VAL A 89 12.91 29.40 -5.84
N PRO A 90 14.03 29.83 -5.22
CA PRO A 90 15.29 30.00 -5.93
C PRO A 90 15.81 28.69 -6.58
N ILE A 91 15.61 27.53 -5.95
CA ILE A 91 16.00 26.23 -6.51
C ILE A 91 15.19 25.96 -7.80
N LEU A 92 13.86 26.15 -7.73
CA LEU A 92 12.97 25.97 -8.90
C LEU A 92 13.34 26.92 -10.05
N GLN A 93 13.68 28.18 -9.75
CA GLN A 93 14.00 29.20 -10.75
C GLN A 93 15.38 28.99 -11.39
N ASN A 94 16.39 28.66 -10.58
CA ASN A 94 17.78 28.62 -11.04
C ASN A 94 18.22 27.26 -11.53
N GLN A 95 17.62 26.16 -11.01
CA GLN A 95 18.03 24.79 -11.29
C GLN A 95 16.94 23.97 -12.02
N GLY A 96 15.75 24.55 -12.16
CA GLY A 96 14.65 23.93 -12.89
C GLY A 96 13.78 23.00 -12.03
N ARG A 97 12.69 22.53 -12.62
CA ARG A 97 11.66 21.76 -11.91
C ARG A 97 12.14 20.37 -11.46
N ASP A 98 12.97 19.73 -12.28
CA ASP A 98 13.49 18.38 -11.98
C ASP A 98 14.52 18.40 -10.84
N ALA A 99 15.01 19.58 -10.41
CA ALA A 99 15.81 19.72 -9.20
C ALA A 99 14.99 19.60 -7.90
N VAL A 100 13.67 19.56 -7.98
CA VAL A 100 12.79 19.37 -6.83
C VAL A 100 12.10 18.02 -6.94
N ALA A 101 12.35 17.12 -5.98
CA ALA A 101 11.65 15.85 -5.87
C ALA A 101 10.46 15.95 -4.94
N VAL A 102 9.44 15.10 -5.17
CA VAL A 102 8.28 14.96 -4.29
C VAL A 102 8.13 13.48 -3.92
N ALA A 103 8.10 13.18 -2.62
CA ALA A 103 7.95 11.82 -2.12
C ALA A 103 6.73 11.70 -1.20
N VAL A 104 5.83 10.75 -1.50
CA VAL A 104 4.59 10.56 -0.75
C VAL A 104 4.55 9.18 -0.08
N GLY A 105 4.19 9.17 1.20
CA GLY A 105 4.08 7.94 1.99
C GLY A 105 2.69 7.35 2.01
N ASN A 106 2.61 6.11 2.47
CA ASN A 106 1.37 5.33 2.56
C ASN A 106 0.21 6.03 3.33
N PRO A 107 0.42 6.78 4.45
CA PRO A 107 -0.68 7.47 5.13
C PRO A 107 -1.45 8.44 4.23
N SER A 108 -0.84 8.97 3.17
CA SER A 108 -1.51 9.86 2.23
C SER A 108 -2.65 9.19 1.46
N ALA A 109 -2.54 7.89 1.18
CA ALA A 109 -3.61 7.13 0.53
C ALA A 109 -4.82 6.89 1.46
N HIS A 110 -4.63 7.05 2.77
CA HIS A 110 -5.63 6.82 3.81
C HIS A 110 -6.24 8.10 4.38
N LYS A 111 -5.83 9.28 3.92
CA LYS A 111 -6.39 10.57 4.33
C LYS A 111 -6.93 11.31 3.10
N MET A 112 -8.22 11.62 3.12
CA MET A 112 -8.91 12.29 2.02
C MET A 112 -8.24 13.61 1.65
N SER A 113 -7.89 14.43 2.65
CA SER A 113 -7.20 15.72 2.47
C SER A 113 -5.87 15.57 1.70
N LEU A 114 -5.04 14.62 2.11
CA LEU A 114 -3.73 14.39 1.50
C LEU A 114 -3.86 13.81 0.08
N LEU A 115 -4.69 12.78 -0.10
CA LEU A 115 -4.79 12.09 -1.39
C LEU A 115 -5.35 13.00 -2.49
N LEU A 116 -6.37 13.80 -2.20
CA LEU A 116 -7.00 14.67 -3.20
C LEU A 116 -6.15 15.89 -3.55
N TYR A 117 -5.33 16.41 -2.60
CA TYR A 117 -4.57 17.63 -2.83
C TYR A 117 -3.09 17.41 -3.16
N PHE A 118 -2.52 16.25 -2.83
CA PHE A 118 -1.15 15.91 -3.21
C PHE A 118 -0.93 16.00 -4.73
N SER A 119 -1.87 15.52 -5.54
CA SER A 119 -1.76 15.57 -6.99
C SER A 119 -1.69 16.99 -7.55
N ARG A 120 -2.30 17.97 -6.86
CA ARG A 120 -2.25 19.39 -7.23
C ARG A 120 -0.84 19.95 -6.99
N LEU A 121 -0.24 19.61 -5.85
CA LEU A 121 1.14 19.98 -5.52
C LEU A 121 2.13 19.36 -6.52
N ALA A 122 2.05 18.05 -6.75
CA ALA A 122 2.94 17.34 -7.68
C ALA A 122 2.87 17.94 -9.11
N LYS A 123 1.66 18.24 -9.60
CA LYS A 123 1.45 18.91 -10.88
C LYS A 123 2.02 20.33 -10.90
N ALA A 124 1.93 21.09 -9.81
CA ALA A 124 2.45 22.45 -9.72
C ALA A 124 3.99 22.45 -9.72
N VAL A 125 4.62 21.54 -8.98
CA VAL A 125 6.07 21.30 -9.04
C VAL A 125 6.48 20.94 -10.47
N GLY A 126 5.74 20.03 -11.12
CA GLY A 126 5.94 19.66 -12.52
C GLY A 126 7.25 18.92 -12.78
N SER A 127 7.83 18.33 -11.74
CA SER A 127 9.05 17.52 -11.81
C SER A 127 8.76 16.11 -12.29
N LYS A 128 9.73 15.48 -12.92
CA LYS A 128 9.77 14.05 -13.21
C LYS A 128 10.09 13.21 -11.98
N ASN A 129 10.69 13.82 -10.95
CA ASN A 129 11.14 13.17 -9.72
C ASN A 129 10.00 13.05 -8.71
N VAL A 130 9.02 12.18 -9.01
CA VAL A 130 7.90 11.85 -8.13
C VAL A 130 8.07 10.41 -7.65
N PHE A 131 8.01 10.21 -6.33
CA PHE A 131 8.24 8.93 -5.66
C PHE A 131 7.11 8.61 -4.71
N SER A 132 6.74 7.34 -4.60
CA SER A 132 5.76 6.88 -3.61
C SER A 132 6.08 5.48 -3.07
N ALA A 133 5.27 5.04 -2.11
CA ALA A 133 5.33 3.68 -1.61
C ALA A 133 4.83 2.63 -2.62
N SER A 134 4.21 3.03 -3.73
CA SER A 134 3.67 2.10 -4.75
C SER A 134 4.75 1.19 -5.33
N THR A 135 5.96 1.72 -5.56
CA THR A 135 7.11 0.98 -6.09
C THR A 135 7.83 0.11 -5.04
N LEU A 136 7.30 0.06 -3.82
CA LEU A 136 7.78 -0.81 -2.73
C LEU A 136 6.82 -1.98 -2.45
N ASP A 137 5.63 -2.01 -3.07
CA ASP A 137 4.68 -3.09 -2.78
C ASP A 137 3.68 -3.44 -3.89
N GLN A 138 3.05 -2.48 -4.58
CA GLN A 138 1.84 -2.74 -5.38
C GLN A 138 2.00 -2.52 -6.88
N MET A 139 3.04 -1.88 -7.34
CA MET A 139 3.24 -1.50 -8.74
C MET A 139 3.14 -2.69 -9.72
N PRO A 140 3.65 -3.91 -9.40
CA PRO A 140 3.49 -5.09 -10.25
C PRO A 140 2.03 -5.42 -10.56
N LYS A 141 1.14 -5.36 -9.56
CA LYS A 141 -0.29 -5.65 -9.75
C LYS A 141 -0.98 -4.54 -10.54
N GLN A 142 -0.64 -3.28 -10.26
CA GLN A 142 -1.17 -2.14 -11.02
C GLN A 142 -0.78 -2.20 -12.48
N LEU A 143 0.49 -2.53 -12.77
CA LEU A 143 1.01 -2.61 -14.12
C LEU A 143 0.38 -3.75 -14.93
N SER A 144 0.31 -4.96 -14.35
CA SER A 144 -0.35 -6.09 -15.00
C SER A 144 -1.83 -5.79 -15.29
N SER A 145 -2.57 -5.23 -14.34
CA SER A 145 -3.96 -4.82 -14.53
C SER A 145 -4.11 -3.74 -15.61
N GLY A 146 -3.18 -2.78 -15.63
CA GLY A 146 -3.14 -1.74 -16.65
C GLY A 146 -2.99 -2.29 -18.07
N TRP A 147 -2.08 -3.24 -18.27
CA TRP A 147 -1.88 -3.89 -19.57
C TRP A 147 -3.05 -4.80 -19.97
N MET A 148 -3.63 -5.54 -19.00
CA MET A 148 -4.73 -6.48 -19.28
C MET A 148 -6.06 -5.77 -19.52
N TYR A 149 -6.39 -4.75 -18.71
CA TYR A 149 -7.72 -4.13 -18.66
C TYR A 149 -7.74 -2.69 -19.16
N GLY A 150 -6.56 -2.10 -19.43
CA GLY A 150 -6.39 -0.74 -19.92
C GLY A 150 -6.44 0.34 -18.85
N HIS A 151 -6.54 -0.02 -17.56
CA HIS A 151 -6.53 0.92 -16.45
C HIS A 151 -5.90 0.29 -15.20
N TRP A 152 -4.98 0.99 -14.55
CA TRP A 152 -4.18 0.50 -13.43
C TRP A 152 -4.97 0.26 -12.13
N LEU A 153 -6.16 0.86 -11.97
CA LEU A 153 -7.09 0.60 -10.86
C LEU A 153 -8.20 -0.42 -11.22
N SER A 154 -8.21 -0.97 -12.43
CA SER A 154 -9.11 -2.06 -12.77
C SER A 154 -8.57 -3.37 -12.22
N MET A 155 -8.73 -3.57 -10.91
CA MET A 155 -8.29 -4.78 -10.21
C MET A 155 -9.50 -5.56 -9.72
N ALA A 156 -9.57 -6.81 -10.14
CA ALA A 156 -10.57 -7.74 -9.61
C ALA A 156 -10.15 -8.20 -8.21
N VAL A 157 -11.13 -8.31 -7.32
CA VAL A 157 -10.96 -8.75 -5.93
C VAL A 157 -11.84 -9.96 -5.64
N PRO A 158 -11.45 -10.83 -4.68
CA PRO A 158 -12.29 -11.97 -4.30
C PRO A 158 -13.66 -11.53 -3.77
N ASP A 159 -14.70 -12.08 -4.33
CA ASP A 159 -16.06 -12.00 -3.81
C ASP A 159 -16.27 -13.07 -2.72
N ILE A 160 -15.65 -12.84 -1.57
CA ILE A 160 -15.54 -13.84 -0.50
C ILE A 160 -16.90 -14.27 0.09
N GLU A 161 -17.93 -13.43 -0.02
CA GLU A 161 -19.25 -13.74 0.53
C GLU A 161 -19.95 -14.85 -0.24
N ARG A 162 -19.59 -15.06 -1.51
CA ARG A 162 -20.17 -16.08 -2.39
C ARG A 162 -19.16 -17.14 -2.86
N CYS A 163 -17.86 -16.93 -2.55
CA CYS A 163 -16.78 -17.84 -2.93
C CYS A 163 -16.90 -19.19 -2.23
N GLN A 164 -16.54 -20.27 -2.94
CA GLN A 164 -16.48 -21.65 -2.42
C GLN A 164 -15.05 -22.21 -2.39
N TYR A 165 -14.15 -21.74 -3.25
CA TYR A 165 -12.75 -22.13 -3.24
C TYR A 165 -11.87 -20.88 -3.31
N LEU A 166 -11.17 -20.56 -2.22
CA LEU A 166 -10.28 -19.40 -2.16
C LEU A 166 -8.82 -19.86 -2.01
N LEU A 167 -8.00 -19.60 -3.03
CA LEU A 167 -6.56 -19.83 -3.03
C LEU A 167 -5.83 -18.51 -2.74
N VAL A 168 -5.17 -18.41 -1.59
CA VAL A 168 -4.43 -17.23 -1.14
C VAL A 168 -2.93 -17.48 -1.26
N ILE A 169 -2.21 -16.66 -1.99
CA ILE A 169 -0.77 -16.82 -2.27
C ILE A 169 0.00 -15.60 -1.77
N GLY A 170 0.99 -15.80 -0.89
CA GLY A 170 1.88 -14.75 -0.39
C GLY A 170 1.16 -13.62 0.35
N ALA A 171 0.00 -13.90 0.96
CA ALA A 171 -0.82 -12.90 1.64
C ALA A 171 -1.31 -13.40 3.00
N ASN A 172 -1.46 -12.45 3.95
CA ASN A 172 -1.93 -12.74 5.30
C ASN A 172 -3.11 -11.82 5.70
N PRO A 173 -4.29 -11.99 5.07
CA PRO A 173 -5.43 -11.10 5.30
C PRO A 173 -6.00 -11.14 6.74
N VAL A 174 -5.75 -12.17 7.54
CA VAL A 174 -6.07 -12.16 8.99
C VAL A 174 -5.35 -11.03 9.72
N VAL A 175 -4.16 -10.62 9.27
CA VAL A 175 -3.37 -9.52 9.84
C VAL A 175 -3.60 -8.22 9.10
N SER A 176 -3.58 -8.24 7.76
CA SER A 176 -3.66 -7.05 6.93
C SER A 176 -5.09 -6.56 6.65
N ASN A 177 -6.11 -7.41 6.79
CA ASN A 177 -7.47 -7.19 6.30
C ASN A 177 -7.53 -6.95 4.78
N GLY A 178 -6.67 -7.68 4.05
CA GLY A 178 -6.45 -7.56 2.62
C GLY A 178 -5.31 -6.60 2.26
N SER A 179 -5.00 -6.55 1.00
CA SER A 179 -4.08 -5.60 0.36
C SER A 179 -4.47 -5.52 -1.11
N LEU A 180 -4.82 -4.34 -1.62
CA LEU A 180 -5.60 -4.15 -2.86
C LEU A 180 -6.85 -5.06 -2.88
N TRP A 181 -7.35 -5.34 -1.72
CA TRP A 181 -8.59 -6.04 -1.41
C TRP A 181 -9.04 -5.60 -0.01
N THR A 182 -10.04 -4.77 0.06
CA THR A 182 -10.55 -4.23 1.32
C THR A 182 -11.54 -5.23 1.92
N VAL A 183 -11.08 -5.97 2.96
CA VAL A 183 -11.83 -7.09 3.55
C VAL A 183 -11.68 -7.14 5.08
N PRO A 184 -12.38 -6.24 5.82
CA PRO A 184 -12.39 -6.29 7.29
C PRO A 184 -12.95 -7.63 7.78
N ASP A 185 -12.48 -8.08 8.94
CA ASP A 185 -12.83 -9.37 9.55
C ASP A 185 -12.64 -10.57 8.62
N PHE A 186 -11.45 -10.67 8.02
CA PHE A 186 -11.15 -11.83 7.17
C PHE A 186 -11.34 -13.16 7.92
N ARG A 187 -11.05 -13.21 9.23
CA ARG A 187 -11.24 -14.44 10.05
C ARG A 187 -12.70 -14.85 10.09
N GLY A 188 -13.62 -13.92 10.33
CA GLY A 188 -15.07 -14.18 10.31
C GLY A 188 -15.55 -14.61 8.92
N LYS A 189 -15.07 -13.95 7.88
CA LYS A 189 -15.41 -14.29 6.48
C LYS A 189 -14.87 -15.66 6.06
N ALA A 190 -13.66 -16.02 6.44
CA ALA A 190 -13.11 -17.37 6.24
C ALA A 190 -13.94 -18.45 6.95
N LYS A 191 -14.36 -18.19 8.20
CA LYS A 191 -15.27 -19.09 8.93
C LYS A 191 -16.61 -19.24 8.19
N ALA A 192 -17.18 -18.15 7.68
CA ALA A 192 -18.44 -18.18 6.92
C ALA A 192 -18.29 -18.92 5.59
N LEU A 193 -17.16 -18.76 4.87
CA LEU A 193 -16.84 -19.53 3.66
C LEU A 193 -16.86 -21.04 3.95
N ARG A 194 -16.17 -21.48 5.00
CA ARG A 194 -16.11 -22.89 5.39
C ARG A 194 -17.47 -23.43 5.85
N ALA A 195 -18.25 -22.62 6.56
CA ALA A 195 -19.60 -23.00 6.99
C ALA A 195 -20.57 -23.25 5.81
N ARG A 196 -20.28 -22.66 4.63
CA ARG A 196 -21.00 -22.93 3.37
C ARG A 196 -20.44 -24.13 2.59
N GLY A 197 -19.50 -24.89 3.18
CA GLY A 197 -18.83 -26.01 2.50
C GLY A 197 -17.66 -25.59 1.60
N GLY A 198 -17.26 -24.32 1.64
CA GLY A 198 -16.13 -23.83 0.86
C GLY A 198 -14.77 -24.20 1.47
N LYS A 199 -13.72 -24.09 0.66
CA LYS A 199 -12.33 -24.44 1.01
C LYS A 199 -11.42 -23.22 0.91
N LEU A 200 -10.61 -22.97 1.95
CA LEU A 200 -9.54 -21.98 1.96
C LEU A 200 -8.19 -22.68 1.91
N VAL A 201 -7.40 -22.37 0.89
CA VAL A 201 -6.03 -22.88 0.73
C VAL A 201 -5.05 -21.71 0.77
N VAL A 202 -3.95 -21.88 1.52
CA VAL A 202 -2.91 -20.85 1.66
C VAL A 202 -1.58 -21.40 1.16
N ILE A 203 -0.89 -20.59 0.36
CA ILE A 203 0.49 -20.84 -0.10
C ILE A 203 1.36 -19.71 0.39
N ASP A 204 2.28 -20.01 1.31
CA ASP A 204 3.13 -18.99 1.95
C ASP A 204 4.39 -19.69 2.53
N PRO A 205 5.57 -19.06 2.48
CA PRO A 205 6.79 -19.60 3.11
C PRO A 205 6.73 -19.65 4.64
N ARG A 206 5.69 -19.08 5.24
CA ARG A 206 5.39 -19.14 6.68
C ARG A 206 3.97 -19.66 6.90
N ARG A 207 3.76 -20.49 7.90
CA ARG A 207 2.42 -20.83 8.37
C ARG A 207 1.83 -19.64 9.11
N THR A 208 1.25 -18.72 8.34
CA THR A 208 0.72 -17.44 8.80
C THR A 208 -0.56 -17.60 9.62
N GLU A 209 -1.01 -16.48 10.22
CA GLU A 209 -2.30 -16.40 10.92
C GLU A 209 -3.48 -16.75 10.00
N THR A 210 -3.34 -16.49 8.70
CA THR A 210 -4.31 -16.92 7.67
C THR A 210 -4.20 -18.41 7.41
N ALA A 211 -2.99 -18.95 7.32
CA ALA A 211 -2.76 -20.39 7.18
C ALA A 211 -3.31 -21.21 8.37
N LEU A 212 -3.30 -20.63 9.59
CA LEU A 212 -3.86 -21.27 10.79
C LEU A 212 -5.40 -21.42 10.76
N VAL A 213 -6.10 -20.64 9.94
CA VAL A 213 -7.55 -20.74 9.76
C VAL A 213 -7.94 -21.36 8.43
N ALA A 214 -6.98 -21.77 7.62
CA ALA A 214 -7.18 -22.41 6.33
C ALA A 214 -7.39 -23.93 6.47
N ASP A 215 -7.96 -24.53 5.44
CA ASP A 215 -8.16 -25.97 5.31
C ASP A 215 -6.88 -26.70 4.86
N ALA A 216 -6.02 -26.00 4.10
CA ALA A 216 -4.71 -26.48 3.70
C ALA A 216 -3.68 -25.34 3.64
N HIS A 217 -2.42 -25.67 3.93
CA HIS A 217 -1.28 -24.77 3.78
C HIS A 217 -0.14 -25.52 3.10
N HIS A 218 0.45 -24.89 2.08
CA HIS A 218 1.63 -25.41 1.41
C HIS A 218 2.75 -24.37 1.51
N PHE A 219 3.91 -24.81 1.97
CA PHE A 219 5.11 -23.99 1.91
C PHE A 219 5.54 -23.78 0.46
N ILE A 220 5.97 -22.58 0.13
CA ILE A 220 6.58 -22.24 -1.16
C ILE A 220 7.91 -21.53 -0.93
N ARG A 221 8.91 -21.81 -1.77
CA ARG A 221 10.16 -21.05 -1.72
C ARG A 221 9.92 -19.59 -2.15
N PRO A 222 10.39 -18.59 -1.40
CA PRO A 222 10.24 -17.20 -1.78
C PRO A 222 10.78 -16.92 -3.18
N GLY A 223 10.00 -16.17 -3.98
CA GLY A 223 10.32 -15.88 -5.38
C GLY A 223 9.96 -16.97 -6.38
N ALA A 224 9.30 -18.05 -5.95
CA ALA A 224 8.89 -19.15 -6.81
C ALA A 224 7.41 -19.11 -7.25
N ASP A 225 6.67 -18.08 -6.88
CA ASP A 225 5.24 -17.96 -7.17
C ASP A 225 4.95 -17.98 -8.68
N VAL A 226 5.78 -17.33 -9.49
CA VAL A 226 5.65 -17.31 -10.95
C VAL A 226 5.68 -18.72 -11.54
N TYR A 227 6.52 -19.61 -11.01
CA TYR A 227 6.66 -20.97 -11.48
C TYR A 227 5.46 -21.84 -11.12
N LEU A 228 4.98 -21.72 -9.87
CA LEU A 228 3.77 -22.38 -9.42
C LEU A 228 2.57 -21.98 -10.29
N LEU A 229 2.37 -20.67 -10.46
CA LEU A 229 1.25 -20.12 -11.21
C LEU A 229 1.30 -20.52 -12.68
N ALA A 230 2.48 -20.42 -13.32
CA ALA A 230 2.67 -20.87 -14.69
C ALA A 230 2.39 -22.37 -14.88
N ALA A 231 2.84 -23.21 -13.93
CA ALA A 231 2.56 -24.65 -13.97
C ALA A 231 1.08 -24.96 -13.76
N MET A 232 0.37 -24.24 -12.88
CA MET A 232 -1.08 -24.40 -12.74
C MET A 232 -1.81 -24.04 -14.04
N VAL A 233 -1.39 -22.94 -14.71
CA VAL A 233 -1.94 -22.58 -16.04
C VAL A 233 -1.62 -23.67 -17.07
N GLN A 234 -0.39 -24.20 -17.08
CA GLN A 234 0.00 -25.30 -17.98
C GLN A 234 -0.89 -26.55 -17.77
N VAL A 235 -1.19 -26.90 -16.51
CA VAL A 235 -2.10 -28.02 -16.20
C VAL A 235 -3.50 -27.79 -16.79
N LEU A 236 -4.04 -26.57 -16.70
CA LEU A 236 -5.35 -26.27 -17.28
C LEU A 236 -5.40 -26.50 -18.78
N PHE A 237 -4.36 -26.09 -19.52
CA PHE A 237 -4.27 -26.35 -20.96
C PHE A 237 -4.01 -27.84 -21.26
N GLY A 238 -3.04 -28.44 -20.59
CA GLY A 238 -2.63 -29.84 -20.83
C GLY A 238 -3.73 -30.84 -20.52
N GLU A 239 -4.59 -30.56 -19.54
CA GLU A 239 -5.72 -31.41 -19.16
C GLU A 239 -7.07 -30.94 -19.75
N GLN A 240 -7.06 -29.98 -20.68
CA GLN A 240 -8.26 -29.44 -21.32
C GLN A 240 -9.32 -28.94 -20.32
N ARG A 241 -8.86 -28.29 -19.22
CA ARG A 241 -9.71 -27.75 -18.15
C ARG A 241 -10.02 -26.26 -18.29
N VAL A 242 -9.59 -25.63 -19.39
CA VAL A 242 -9.87 -24.23 -19.65
C VAL A 242 -11.37 -24.03 -19.85
N ARG A 243 -11.96 -23.14 -19.07
CA ARG A 243 -13.35 -22.72 -19.16
C ARG A 243 -13.42 -21.21 -19.19
N LEU A 244 -13.88 -20.63 -20.28
CA LEU A 244 -13.90 -19.18 -20.45
C LEU A 244 -15.26 -18.55 -20.11
N GLY A 245 -16.34 -19.36 -20.17
CA GLY A 245 -17.70 -18.88 -19.91
C GLY A 245 -18.05 -17.66 -20.77
N ARG A 246 -18.69 -16.68 -20.17
CA ARG A 246 -19.04 -15.41 -20.85
C ARG A 246 -17.83 -14.54 -21.20
N MET A 247 -16.65 -14.85 -20.63
CA MET A 247 -15.44 -14.10 -20.96
C MET A 247 -14.91 -14.41 -22.36
N ALA A 248 -15.29 -15.53 -22.99
CA ALA A 248 -14.75 -16.00 -24.27
C ALA A 248 -14.78 -14.91 -25.37
N GLU A 249 -15.88 -14.15 -25.47
CA GLU A 249 -16.01 -13.09 -26.47
C GLU A 249 -15.22 -11.81 -26.12
N HIS A 250 -14.78 -11.67 -24.87
CA HIS A 250 -14.08 -10.49 -24.35
C HIS A 250 -12.56 -10.69 -24.22
N LEU A 251 -12.00 -11.81 -24.68
CA LEU A 251 -10.58 -12.15 -24.52
C LEU A 251 -9.81 -12.05 -25.84
N LEU A 252 -8.54 -11.68 -25.71
CA LEU A 252 -7.52 -11.81 -26.78
C LEU A 252 -6.30 -12.51 -26.17
N GLY A 253 -5.68 -13.43 -26.95
CA GLY A 253 -4.39 -14.01 -26.60
C GLY A 253 -4.44 -15.27 -25.74
N VAL A 254 -5.58 -15.97 -25.62
CA VAL A 254 -5.70 -17.22 -24.85
C VAL A 254 -4.70 -18.28 -25.31
N GLU A 255 -4.63 -18.55 -26.61
CA GLU A 255 -3.68 -19.53 -27.20
C GLU A 255 -2.23 -19.12 -26.96
N ALA A 256 -1.92 -17.83 -27.06
CA ALA A 256 -0.56 -17.32 -26.82
C ALA A 256 -0.11 -17.58 -25.38
N VAL A 257 -1.01 -17.45 -24.39
CA VAL A 257 -0.72 -17.82 -23.01
C VAL A 257 -0.41 -19.31 -22.90
N GLY A 258 -1.25 -20.19 -23.51
CA GLY A 258 -1.05 -21.63 -23.48
C GLY A 258 0.32 -22.04 -24.04
N LEU A 259 0.71 -21.45 -25.16
CA LEU A 259 2.04 -21.67 -25.77
C LEU A 259 3.17 -21.18 -24.87
N ALA A 260 3.00 -19.98 -24.29
CA ALA A 260 4.04 -19.36 -23.47
C ALA A 260 4.36 -20.13 -22.18
N VAL A 261 3.36 -20.81 -21.59
CA VAL A 261 3.56 -21.58 -20.35
C VAL A 261 3.83 -23.08 -20.60
N GLN A 262 3.81 -23.56 -21.84
CA GLN A 262 3.89 -24.99 -22.18
C GLN A 262 5.06 -25.70 -21.53
N ALA A 263 6.21 -25.05 -21.40
CA ALA A 263 7.42 -25.62 -20.81
C ALA A 263 7.38 -25.72 -19.29
N PHE A 264 6.52 -24.96 -18.59
CA PHE A 264 6.44 -24.91 -17.13
C PHE A 264 5.62 -26.10 -16.59
N THR A 265 6.02 -27.33 -16.85
CA THR A 265 5.31 -28.50 -16.33
C THR A 265 5.46 -28.61 -14.80
N PRO A 266 4.50 -29.21 -14.08
CA PRO A 266 4.60 -29.44 -12.63
C PRO A 266 5.90 -30.10 -12.20
N GLU A 267 6.39 -31.11 -12.95
CA GLU A 267 7.64 -31.80 -12.68
C GLU A 267 8.84 -30.87 -12.78
N ARG A 268 8.84 -30.02 -13.79
CA ARG A 268 9.95 -29.10 -14.06
C ARG A 268 10.10 -28.03 -12.99
N VAL A 269 8.97 -27.57 -12.44
CA VAL A 269 8.96 -26.49 -11.44
C VAL A 269 8.95 -26.95 -9.98
N ALA A 270 8.61 -28.23 -9.71
CA ALA A 270 8.40 -28.74 -8.35
C ALA A 270 9.58 -28.47 -7.41
N THR A 271 10.80 -28.75 -7.84
CA THR A 271 12.02 -28.51 -7.04
C THR A 271 12.21 -27.03 -6.74
N ARG A 272 11.97 -26.16 -7.72
CA ARG A 272 12.11 -24.70 -7.55
C ARG A 272 11.05 -24.13 -6.61
N CYS A 273 9.82 -24.60 -6.70
CA CYS A 273 8.72 -24.19 -5.80
C CYS A 273 8.86 -24.76 -4.40
N GLY A 274 9.44 -25.97 -4.26
CA GLY A 274 9.37 -26.77 -3.05
C GLY A 274 8.00 -27.39 -2.82
N ILE A 275 7.18 -27.55 -3.88
CA ILE A 275 5.84 -28.14 -3.88
C ILE A 275 5.85 -29.32 -4.85
N ALA A 276 5.36 -30.49 -4.41
CA ALA A 276 5.32 -31.67 -5.25
C ALA A 276 4.46 -31.46 -6.51
N ALA A 277 4.86 -32.06 -7.63
CA ALA A 277 4.16 -31.96 -8.91
C ALA A 277 2.68 -32.35 -8.82
N ASP A 278 2.36 -33.42 -8.09
CA ASP A 278 0.98 -33.85 -7.89
C ASP A 278 0.15 -32.85 -7.08
N THR A 279 0.77 -32.17 -6.09
CA THR A 279 0.10 -31.10 -5.35
C THR A 279 -0.20 -29.90 -6.27
N ILE A 280 0.72 -29.53 -7.18
CA ILE A 280 0.50 -28.47 -8.17
C ILE A 280 -0.70 -28.83 -9.07
N ARG A 281 -0.76 -30.07 -9.56
CA ARG A 281 -1.91 -30.56 -10.36
C ARG A 281 -3.21 -30.53 -9.55
N GLN A 282 -3.15 -30.99 -8.30
CA GLN A 282 -4.32 -31.00 -7.42
C GLN A 282 -4.87 -29.58 -7.23
N LEU A 283 -4.04 -28.60 -6.93
CA LEU A 283 -4.44 -27.19 -6.78
C LEU A 283 -5.12 -26.66 -8.04
N ALA A 284 -4.55 -26.91 -9.22
CA ALA A 284 -5.14 -26.49 -10.48
C ALA A 284 -6.49 -27.19 -10.76
N ARG A 285 -6.59 -28.49 -10.49
CA ARG A 285 -7.82 -29.29 -10.68
C ARG A 285 -8.92 -28.87 -9.72
N GLU A 286 -8.60 -28.65 -8.44
CA GLU A 286 -9.56 -28.21 -7.42
C GLU A 286 -10.13 -26.82 -7.77
N LEU A 287 -9.26 -25.87 -8.15
CA LEU A 287 -9.69 -24.56 -8.61
C LEU A 287 -10.61 -24.66 -9.83
N ALA A 288 -10.23 -25.46 -10.83
CA ALA A 288 -11.03 -25.64 -12.04
C ALA A 288 -12.35 -26.37 -11.81
N ALA A 289 -12.43 -27.23 -10.79
CA ALA A 289 -13.63 -27.97 -10.44
C ALA A 289 -14.62 -27.18 -9.57
N ALA A 290 -14.17 -26.14 -8.90
CA ALA A 290 -15.03 -25.31 -8.06
C ALA A 290 -16.14 -24.64 -8.88
N GLU A 291 -17.33 -24.52 -8.29
CA GLU A 291 -18.44 -23.77 -8.91
C GLU A 291 -18.16 -22.25 -8.84
N ALA A 292 -17.57 -21.80 -7.73
CA ALA A 292 -17.18 -20.41 -7.50
C ALA A 292 -15.81 -20.39 -6.82
N GLY A 293 -14.79 -20.00 -7.56
CA GLY A 293 -13.40 -20.03 -7.09
C GLY A 293 -12.66 -18.73 -7.34
N CYS A 294 -11.66 -18.44 -6.52
CA CYS A 294 -10.82 -17.27 -6.70
C CYS A 294 -9.37 -17.55 -6.28
N VAL A 295 -8.42 -17.08 -7.08
CA VAL A 295 -7.01 -16.94 -6.72
C VAL A 295 -6.75 -15.50 -6.34
N TYR A 296 -6.13 -15.31 -5.18
CA TYR A 296 -5.71 -14.00 -4.68
C TYR A 296 -4.22 -14.03 -4.31
N GLY A 297 -3.43 -13.22 -4.97
CA GLY A 297 -2.00 -13.09 -4.72
C GLY A 297 -1.65 -11.66 -4.35
N ARG A 298 -1.08 -11.44 -3.16
CA ARG A 298 -0.60 -10.13 -2.66
C ARG A 298 0.37 -10.34 -1.50
N ILE A 299 1.01 -9.44 -1.17
CA ILE A 299 2.16 -8.59 -1.26
C ILE A 299 3.42 -9.41 -1.59
N GLY A 300 3.48 -10.68 -1.09
CA GLY A 300 4.56 -11.62 -1.38
C GLY A 300 4.72 -11.93 -2.87
N THR A 301 3.61 -12.03 -3.62
CA THR A 301 3.67 -12.20 -5.07
C THR A 301 4.17 -10.97 -5.82
N CYS A 302 4.11 -9.77 -5.25
CA CYS A 302 4.52 -8.52 -5.90
C CYS A 302 5.97 -8.13 -5.58
N THR A 303 6.43 -8.33 -4.33
CA THR A 303 7.72 -7.83 -3.85
C THR A 303 8.88 -8.78 -4.13
N GLN A 304 8.89 -9.36 -5.32
CA GLN A 304 9.89 -10.32 -5.78
C GLN A 304 10.31 -10.05 -7.23
N SER A 305 11.37 -10.72 -7.70
CA SER A 305 11.95 -10.49 -9.03
C SER A 305 11.00 -10.70 -10.21
N TYR A 306 9.91 -11.43 -10.05
CA TYR A 306 8.90 -11.74 -11.07
C TYR A 306 7.51 -11.24 -10.68
N GLY A 307 7.44 -10.12 -9.94
CA GLY A 307 6.20 -9.66 -9.34
C GLY A 307 5.08 -9.36 -10.35
N THR A 308 5.42 -8.75 -11.48
CA THR A 308 4.45 -8.43 -12.54
C THR A 308 3.94 -9.69 -13.24
N LEU A 309 4.82 -10.65 -13.53
CA LEU A 309 4.43 -11.95 -14.08
C LEU A 309 3.53 -12.74 -13.13
N ALA A 310 3.89 -12.80 -11.83
CA ALA A 310 3.07 -13.48 -10.83
C ALA A 310 1.68 -12.83 -10.70
N SER A 311 1.61 -11.50 -10.68
CA SER A 311 0.35 -10.73 -10.62
C SER A 311 -0.54 -10.98 -11.84
N TRP A 312 0.06 -11.07 -13.03
CA TRP A 312 -0.61 -11.40 -14.27
C TRP A 312 -1.17 -12.84 -14.24
N LEU A 313 -0.37 -13.82 -13.84
CA LEU A 313 -0.78 -15.24 -13.83
C LEU A 313 -1.89 -15.52 -12.81
N VAL A 314 -1.98 -14.76 -11.73
CA VAL A 314 -3.14 -14.80 -10.80
C VAL A 314 -4.44 -14.49 -11.54
N ASP A 315 -4.46 -13.41 -12.33
CA ASP A 315 -5.65 -13.04 -13.10
C ASP A 315 -5.92 -14.03 -14.25
N VAL A 316 -4.86 -14.52 -14.91
CA VAL A 316 -4.97 -15.57 -15.94
C VAL A 316 -5.65 -16.82 -15.39
N LEU A 317 -5.28 -17.29 -14.19
CA LEU A 317 -5.93 -18.46 -13.55
C LEU A 317 -7.41 -18.21 -13.30
N ASN A 318 -7.78 -17.04 -12.76
CA ASN A 318 -9.17 -16.68 -12.53
C ASN A 318 -9.99 -16.65 -13.84
N ILE A 319 -9.39 -16.15 -14.93
CA ILE A 319 -10.03 -16.08 -16.26
C ILE A 319 -10.18 -17.47 -16.86
N LEU A 320 -9.11 -18.27 -16.90
CA LEU A 320 -9.11 -19.60 -17.56
C LEU A 320 -9.96 -20.65 -16.83
N THR A 321 -10.29 -20.42 -15.58
CA THR A 321 -11.17 -21.32 -14.80
C THR A 321 -12.63 -20.90 -14.81
N GLY A 322 -12.98 -19.79 -15.49
CA GLY A 322 -14.34 -19.28 -15.62
C GLY A 322 -14.85 -18.57 -14.37
N HIS A 323 -13.97 -18.16 -13.48
CA HIS A 323 -14.34 -17.49 -12.22
C HIS A 323 -14.14 -15.96 -12.26
N PHE A 324 -13.69 -15.43 -13.39
CA PHE A 324 -13.41 -14.01 -13.51
C PHE A 324 -14.68 -13.23 -13.83
N ASP A 325 -14.91 -12.17 -13.05
CA ASP A 325 -16.08 -11.29 -13.11
C ASP A 325 -17.42 -12.06 -12.99
N GLU A 326 -17.39 -13.16 -12.24
CA GLU A 326 -18.51 -14.01 -11.88
C GLU A 326 -18.75 -14.01 -10.36
N PRO A 327 -20.00 -14.11 -9.89
CA PRO A 327 -20.32 -14.19 -8.47
C PRO A 327 -19.53 -15.29 -7.74
N GLY A 328 -18.83 -14.91 -6.66
CA GLY A 328 -17.96 -15.80 -5.89
C GLY A 328 -16.56 -16.00 -6.47
N GLY A 329 -16.26 -15.39 -7.60
CA GLY A 329 -14.94 -15.35 -8.21
C GLY A 329 -14.18 -14.06 -7.94
N ALA A 330 -13.33 -13.65 -8.88
CA ALA A 330 -12.61 -12.38 -8.87
C ALA A 330 -13.42 -11.32 -9.61
N MET A 331 -13.93 -10.31 -8.91
CA MET A 331 -14.89 -9.34 -9.45
C MET A 331 -14.41 -7.90 -9.27
N PHE A 332 -14.95 -6.98 -10.10
CA PHE A 332 -14.60 -5.57 -10.03
C PHE A 332 -15.59 -4.80 -9.14
N PRO A 333 -15.12 -4.12 -8.07
CA PRO A 333 -15.96 -3.20 -7.30
C PRO A 333 -16.38 -1.98 -8.13
N LYS A 334 -17.49 -1.35 -7.74
CA LYS A 334 -18.00 -0.11 -8.32
C LYS A 334 -18.10 0.96 -7.24
N ALA A 335 -17.02 1.73 -7.06
CA ALA A 335 -16.96 2.77 -6.05
C ALA A 335 -17.98 3.89 -6.34
N ALA A 336 -18.56 4.46 -5.29
CA ALA A 336 -19.56 5.52 -5.42
C ALA A 336 -18.95 6.87 -5.86
N ALA A 337 -17.74 7.17 -5.39
CA ALA A 337 -16.98 8.37 -5.73
C ALA A 337 -15.57 8.01 -6.21
N PHE A 338 -14.96 8.87 -7.00
CA PHE A 338 -13.60 8.71 -7.52
C PHE A 338 -13.37 7.38 -8.25
N ALA A 339 -14.40 6.79 -8.80
CA ALA A 339 -14.37 5.51 -9.52
C ALA A 339 -13.70 5.70 -10.90
N THR A 340 -12.40 5.92 -10.92
CA THR A 340 -11.65 6.27 -12.13
C THR A 340 -11.74 5.20 -13.22
N ASN A 341 -11.89 3.92 -12.85
CA ASN A 341 -12.14 2.82 -13.78
C ASN A 341 -13.56 2.81 -14.39
N THR A 342 -14.46 3.68 -13.92
CA THR A 342 -15.77 3.92 -14.56
C THR A 342 -15.82 5.18 -15.42
N MET A 343 -14.81 6.05 -15.33
CA MET A 343 -14.73 7.28 -16.10
C MET A 343 -14.40 7.00 -17.58
N GLY A 344 -14.82 7.92 -18.46
CA GLY A 344 -14.62 7.80 -19.89
C GLY A 344 -15.65 6.85 -20.53
N ARG A 345 -15.39 6.46 -21.78
CA ARG A 345 -16.28 5.56 -22.53
C ARG A 345 -16.23 4.15 -21.96
N ALA A 346 -17.36 3.62 -21.55
CA ALA A 346 -17.48 2.25 -21.07
C ALA A 346 -17.05 1.23 -22.15
N GLY A 347 -16.33 0.20 -21.73
CA GLY A 347 -15.91 -0.91 -22.57
C GLY A 347 -14.74 -0.62 -23.52
N ARG A 348 -14.23 0.60 -23.59
CA ARG A 348 -13.08 0.95 -24.45
C ARG A 348 -12.36 2.20 -23.96
N GLY A 349 -11.03 2.22 -24.12
CA GLY A 349 -10.18 3.34 -23.75
C GLY A 349 -8.91 3.45 -24.60
N ARG A 350 -7.93 4.15 -24.04
CA ARG A 350 -6.62 4.36 -24.68
C ARG A 350 -5.54 3.38 -24.19
N GLY A 351 -5.87 2.52 -23.22
CA GLY A 351 -4.88 1.73 -22.51
C GLY A 351 -4.04 2.58 -21.55
N ILE A 352 -2.90 2.02 -21.17
CA ILE A 352 -1.91 2.69 -20.32
C ILE A 352 -0.65 3.01 -21.11
N TRP A 353 0.08 4.02 -20.63
CA TRP A 353 1.42 4.36 -21.09
C TRP A 353 2.35 4.44 -19.90
N THR A 354 3.51 3.82 -20.03
CA THR A 354 4.58 3.77 -19.03
C THR A 354 5.91 4.07 -19.72
N ALA A 355 6.98 4.26 -18.95
CA ALA A 355 8.31 4.58 -19.46
C ALA A 355 8.35 5.84 -20.37
N ARG A 356 7.48 6.83 -20.06
CA ARG A 356 7.45 8.12 -20.78
C ARG A 356 8.74 8.92 -20.54
N HIS A 357 9.39 8.68 -19.41
CA HIS A 357 10.73 9.12 -19.04
C HIS A 357 11.39 8.08 -18.13
N HIS A 358 12.66 8.30 -17.85
CA HIS A 358 13.46 7.40 -17.03
C HIS A 358 14.17 8.18 -15.93
N SER A 359 14.55 7.50 -14.84
CA SER A 359 15.43 8.08 -13.84
C SER A 359 16.76 8.47 -14.47
N ARG A 360 17.35 9.57 -13.99
CA ARG A 360 18.53 10.17 -14.61
C ARG A 360 19.78 9.31 -14.46
N VAL A 361 19.90 8.61 -13.33
CA VAL A 361 21.13 7.86 -13.00
C VAL A 361 21.04 6.41 -13.47
N SER A 362 20.10 5.63 -12.95
CA SER A 362 20.01 4.21 -13.28
C SER A 362 19.17 3.88 -14.52
N GLY A 363 18.51 4.89 -15.12
CA GLY A 363 17.66 4.66 -16.28
C GLY A 363 16.39 3.84 -15.99
N ALA A 364 15.94 3.79 -14.74
CA ALA A 364 14.73 3.07 -14.34
C ALA A 364 13.49 3.72 -14.97
N PRO A 365 12.54 2.92 -15.51
CA PRO A 365 11.36 3.46 -16.19
C PRO A 365 10.38 4.12 -15.21
N GLU A 366 9.73 5.18 -15.65
CA GLU A 366 8.55 5.75 -15.00
C GLU A 366 7.35 4.82 -15.18
N ILE A 367 6.59 4.61 -14.09
CA ILE A 367 5.33 3.88 -14.09
C ILE A 367 4.25 4.74 -13.45
N PHE A 368 3.19 5.09 -14.19
CA PHE A 368 2.06 5.91 -13.76
C PHE A 368 2.41 7.25 -13.14
N GLY A 369 3.49 7.89 -13.61
CA GLY A 369 3.96 9.19 -13.13
C GLY A 369 4.95 9.11 -11.98
N GLU A 370 5.39 7.92 -11.59
CA GLU A 370 6.31 7.70 -10.48
C GLU A 370 7.60 7.02 -10.94
N LEU A 371 8.72 7.42 -10.34
CA LEU A 371 9.99 6.71 -10.41
C LEU A 371 10.12 5.73 -9.23
N PRO A 372 10.91 4.65 -9.36
CA PRO A 372 11.16 3.75 -8.23
C PRO A 372 11.73 4.49 -7.02
N MET A 373 11.16 4.28 -5.83
CA MET A 373 11.62 4.90 -4.58
C MET A 373 13.12 4.64 -4.31
N THR A 374 13.63 3.52 -4.78
CA THR A 374 15.05 3.15 -4.65
C THR A 374 15.98 4.00 -5.51
N CYS A 375 15.45 4.81 -6.45
CA CYS A 375 16.24 5.77 -7.21
C CYS A 375 16.45 7.10 -6.47
N LEU A 376 15.68 7.41 -5.43
CA LEU A 376 15.71 8.73 -4.78
C LEU A 376 17.10 9.11 -4.26
N ALA A 377 17.83 8.17 -3.64
CA ALA A 377 19.18 8.46 -3.13
C ALA A 377 20.15 8.81 -4.26
N GLU A 378 20.17 8.03 -5.35
CA GLU A 378 21.07 8.27 -6.49
C GLU A 378 20.75 9.57 -7.23
N GLU A 379 19.48 9.96 -7.31
CA GLU A 379 19.07 11.23 -7.92
C GLU A 379 19.50 12.46 -7.11
N ILE A 380 19.64 12.32 -5.78
CA ILE A 380 20.15 13.36 -4.88
C ILE A 380 21.68 13.43 -4.92
N GLU A 381 22.38 12.29 -4.74
CA GLU A 381 23.82 12.27 -4.50
C GLU A 381 24.67 12.41 -5.77
N THR A 382 24.12 12.02 -6.95
CA THR A 382 24.91 12.01 -8.17
C THR A 382 24.93 13.40 -8.82
N PRO A 383 26.09 14.08 -8.92
CA PRO A 383 26.18 15.41 -9.54
C PRO A 383 25.80 15.40 -11.02
N GLY A 384 25.27 16.52 -11.51
CA GLY A 384 24.97 16.72 -12.92
C GLY A 384 23.73 17.55 -13.17
N PRO A 385 23.39 17.82 -14.44
CA PRO A 385 22.16 18.52 -14.80
C PRO A 385 20.92 17.80 -14.23
N ASN A 386 19.97 18.58 -13.73
CA ASN A 386 18.72 18.08 -13.12
C ASN A 386 18.93 17.19 -11.86
N GLN A 387 20.09 17.29 -11.19
CA GLN A 387 20.30 16.67 -9.88
C GLN A 387 19.22 17.15 -8.91
N VAL A 388 18.65 16.24 -8.12
CA VAL A 388 17.70 16.62 -7.06
C VAL A 388 18.43 17.39 -5.97
N ARG A 389 18.01 18.64 -5.75
CA ARG A 389 18.58 19.59 -4.78
C ARG A 389 17.61 19.92 -3.66
N ALA A 390 16.31 19.74 -3.91
CA ALA A 390 15.30 19.91 -2.87
C ALA A 390 14.31 18.75 -2.87
N LEU A 391 13.73 18.46 -1.69
CA LEU A 391 12.76 17.41 -1.50
C LEU A 391 11.55 17.90 -0.70
N ILE A 392 10.36 17.56 -1.18
CA ILE A 392 9.10 17.70 -0.44
C ILE A 392 8.63 16.30 -0.06
N THR A 393 8.54 15.98 1.23
CA THR A 393 7.97 14.71 1.69
C THR A 393 6.59 14.90 2.32
N VAL A 394 5.67 13.99 2.04
CA VAL A 394 4.31 14.00 2.60
C VAL A 394 4.02 12.66 3.25
N ALA A 395 3.90 12.66 4.58
CA ALA A 395 3.51 11.51 5.39
C ALA A 395 4.28 10.22 5.04
N GLY A 396 5.62 10.30 4.95
CA GLY A 396 6.46 9.19 4.54
C GLY A 396 7.73 9.03 5.36
N ASN A 397 8.18 7.79 5.53
CA ASN A 397 9.43 7.49 6.23
C ASN A 397 10.33 6.53 5.41
N PRO A 398 10.77 6.94 4.20
CA PRO A 398 11.54 6.08 3.30
C PRO A 398 12.89 5.64 3.87
N VAL A 399 13.50 6.36 4.82
CA VAL A 399 14.72 5.91 5.51
C VAL A 399 14.51 4.57 6.23
N LEU A 400 13.32 4.29 6.77
CA LEU A 400 12.97 2.98 7.33
C LEU A 400 12.24 2.06 6.35
N SER A 401 11.44 2.61 5.44
CA SER A 401 10.50 1.82 4.64
C SER A 401 11.02 1.41 3.26
N ALA A 402 12.17 1.92 2.82
CA ALA A 402 12.80 1.58 1.54
C ALA A 402 14.17 0.90 1.75
N PRO A 403 14.63 0.06 0.81
CA PRO A 403 16.00 -0.43 0.78
C PRO A 403 17.03 0.70 0.76
N GLY A 404 18.20 0.47 1.34
CA GLY A 404 19.30 1.44 1.33
C GLY A 404 19.04 2.66 2.21
N GLY A 405 18.29 2.53 3.31
CA GLY A 405 17.93 3.65 4.19
C GLY A 405 19.11 4.46 4.71
N ALA A 406 20.26 3.84 5.00
CA ALA A 406 21.46 4.55 5.42
C ALA A 406 22.04 5.43 4.29
N ARG A 407 22.04 4.93 3.04
CA ARG A 407 22.43 5.70 1.85
C ARG A 407 21.49 6.85 1.62
N LEU A 408 20.18 6.60 1.72
CA LEU A 408 19.19 7.66 1.59
C LEU A 408 19.34 8.73 2.69
N ALA A 409 19.58 8.33 3.96
CA ALA A 409 19.80 9.29 5.03
C ALA A 409 21.00 10.20 4.75
N ALA A 410 22.14 9.63 4.28
CA ALA A 410 23.30 10.42 3.88
C ALA A 410 23.00 11.35 2.69
N ALA A 411 22.24 10.87 1.70
CA ALA A 411 21.81 11.69 0.58
C ALA A 411 20.93 12.86 1.03
N LEU A 412 19.97 12.63 1.95
CA LEU A 412 19.10 13.67 2.49
C LEU A 412 19.88 14.81 3.20
N ASP A 413 21.00 14.48 3.88
CA ASP A 413 21.88 15.46 4.51
C ASP A 413 22.61 16.36 3.49
N SER A 414 22.69 15.96 2.22
CA SER A 414 23.32 16.72 1.14
C SER A 414 22.38 17.64 0.35
N LEU A 415 21.07 17.60 0.63
CA LEU A 415 20.11 18.47 -0.03
C LEU A 415 20.32 19.96 0.34
N ASP A 416 20.07 20.83 -0.61
CA ASP A 416 20.04 22.28 -0.36
C ASP A 416 18.84 22.67 0.49
N PHE A 417 17.70 21.96 0.33
CA PHE A 417 16.48 22.20 1.10
C PHE A 417 15.57 20.98 1.17
N MET A 418 15.02 20.73 2.35
CA MET A 418 14.00 19.68 2.54
C MET A 418 12.85 20.20 3.41
N VAL A 419 11.61 20.01 2.93
CA VAL A 419 10.39 20.23 3.71
C VAL A 419 9.59 18.95 3.84
N SER A 420 9.06 18.71 5.04
CA SER A 420 8.25 17.53 5.37
C SER A 420 6.90 17.93 5.94
N LEU A 421 5.81 17.31 5.47
CA LEU A 421 4.50 17.32 6.12
C LEU A 421 4.32 15.97 6.81
N ASP A 422 4.39 15.93 8.14
CA ASP A 422 4.33 14.70 8.93
C ASP A 422 3.82 14.98 10.35
N ILE A 423 3.34 13.95 11.03
CA ILE A 423 2.87 14.03 12.43
C ILE A 423 3.99 13.83 13.45
N TYR A 424 5.16 13.33 13.02
CA TYR A 424 6.30 13.04 13.88
C TYR A 424 7.62 13.57 13.32
N ARG A 425 8.57 13.81 14.21
CA ARG A 425 9.98 13.88 13.83
C ARG A 425 10.55 12.46 13.82
N ASN A 426 10.42 11.80 12.68
CA ASN A 426 10.85 10.41 12.46
C ASN A 426 12.23 10.34 11.80
N GLU A 427 12.65 9.12 11.40
CA GLU A 427 13.96 8.84 10.82
C GLU A 427 14.22 9.55 9.47
N THR A 428 13.18 9.94 8.76
CA THR A 428 13.28 10.73 7.53
C THR A 428 13.16 12.23 7.82
N THR A 429 12.14 12.63 8.57
CA THR A 429 11.87 14.06 8.79
C THR A 429 12.90 14.76 9.65
N ARG A 430 13.73 14.03 10.44
CA ARG A 430 14.89 14.61 11.15
C ARG A 430 15.90 15.28 10.23
N HIS A 431 15.91 14.95 8.93
CA HIS A 431 16.77 15.58 7.92
C HIS A 431 16.18 16.89 7.38
N ALA A 432 14.87 17.08 7.48
CA ALA A 432 14.21 18.27 6.94
C ALA A 432 14.70 19.58 7.53
N ASP A 433 14.65 20.66 6.73
CA ASP A 433 14.85 22.04 7.20
C ASP A 433 13.59 22.61 7.83
N VAL A 434 12.42 22.22 7.29
CA VAL A 434 11.10 22.59 7.82
C VAL A 434 10.23 21.36 7.96
N ILE A 435 9.59 21.19 9.14
CA ILE A 435 8.57 20.17 9.35
C ILE A 435 7.24 20.86 9.64
N LEU A 436 6.24 20.59 8.81
CA LEU A 436 4.87 21.06 8.97
C LEU A 436 4.05 19.94 9.64
N PRO A 437 3.40 20.19 10.79
CA PRO A 437 2.64 19.18 11.48
C PRO A 437 1.32 18.84 10.77
N GLY A 438 0.94 17.56 10.78
CA GLY A 438 -0.34 17.08 10.28
C GLY A 438 -1.40 16.92 11.37
N LEU A 439 -2.69 17.01 10.98
CA LEU A 439 -3.82 16.78 11.87
C LEU A 439 -3.88 15.35 12.40
N SER A 440 -4.40 15.22 13.61
CA SER A 440 -4.87 13.92 14.08
C SER A 440 -6.00 13.40 13.19
N ALA A 441 -6.04 12.09 13.03
CA ALA A 441 -7.15 11.46 12.34
C ALA A 441 -8.53 11.73 12.99
N LEU A 442 -8.60 12.16 14.25
CA LEU A 442 -9.84 12.52 14.95
C LEU A 442 -10.25 13.98 14.74
N GLU A 443 -9.39 14.80 14.14
CA GLU A 443 -9.61 16.24 13.87
C GLU A 443 -9.91 16.53 12.40
N ASP A 444 -9.92 15.50 11.53
CA ASP A 444 -10.11 15.66 10.08
C ASP A 444 -11.38 14.94 9.61
N SER A 445 -12.03 15.44 8.56
CA SER A 445 -13.10 14.70 7.88
C SER A 445 -12.51 13.57 7.03
N HIS A 446 -13.27 12.51 6.80
CA HIS A 446 -12.77 11.37 6.07
C HIS A 446 -13.83 10.66 5.21
N TYR A 447 -13.39 10.28 4.02
CA TYR A 447 -14.01 9.33 3.12
C TYR A 447 -12.89 8.49 2.50
N ASP A 448 -13.11 7.18 2.36
CA ASP A 448 -12.15 6.29 1.71
C ASP A 448 -12.15 6.55 0.20
N VAL A 449 -11.19 7.33 -0.29
CA VAL A 449 -11.11 7.71 -1.72
C VAL A 449 -10.64 6.54 -2.58
N ALA A 450 -9.58 5.84 -2.14
CA ALA A 450 -8.95 4.77 -2.92
C ALA A 450 -9.60 3.38 -2.71
N PHE A 451 -9.98 3.06 -1.48
CA PHE A 451 -10.27 1.69 -1.06
C PHE A 451 -11.64 1.13 -1.45
N PRO A 452 -12.70 1.91 -1.68
CA PRO A 452 -13.94 1.38 -2.26
C PRO A 452 -13.75 0.70 -3.61
N GLN A 453 -12.67 1.03 -4.34
CA GLN A 453 -12.32 0.40 -5.61
C GLN A 453 -11.72 -1.01 -5.45
N PHE A 454 -11.46 -1.44 -4.21
CA PHE A 454 -10.92 -2.76 -3.86
C PHE A 454 -11.80 -3.50 -2.84
N SER A 455 -13.00 -2.99 -2.58
CA SER A 455 -13.89 -3.53 -1.55
C SER A 455 -14.61 -4.79 -2.01
N PHE A 456 -14.74 -5.76 -1.11
CA PHE A 456 -15.52 -6.99 -1.38
C PHE A 456 -17.02 -6.74 -1.56
N ARG A 457 -17.50 -5.52 -1.24
CA ARG A 457 -18.90 -5.06 -1.34
C ARG A 457 -18.93 -3.56 -1.63
N ASN A 458 -19.88 -3.11 -2.44
CA ASN A 458 -20.03 -1.69 -2.76
C ASN A 458 -20.69 -0.94 -1.60
N HIS A 459 -20.17 0.23 -1.25
CA HIS A 459 -20.69 1.06 -0.16
C HIS A 459 -20.28 2.53 -0.30
N ALA A 460 -20.95 3.42 0.43
CA ALA A 460 -20.54 4.81 0.62
C ALA A 460 -20.69 5.21 2.09
N ARG A 461 -19.61 5.73 2.69
CA ARG A 461 -19.56 6.12 4.10
C ARG A 461 -18.72 7.37 4.26
N TYR A 462 -19.10 8.24 5.18
CA TYR A 462 -18.41 9.48 5.50
C TYR A 462 -18.21 9.63 7.01
N SER A 463 -17.20 10.37 7.42
CA SER A 463 -16.93 10.73 8.81
C SER A 463 -16.62 12.22 8.93
N GLY A 464 -17.37 12.92 9.77
CA GLY A 464 -16.97 14.26 10.23
C GLY A 464 -15.85 14.17 11.28
N PRO A 465 -15.20 15.28 11.64
CA PRO A 465 -14.24 15.33 12.72
C PRO A 465 -14.91 15.01 14.08
N VAL A 466 -14.17 14.40 15.00
CA VAL A 466 -14.59 14.16 16.39
C VAL A 466 -14.28 15.38 17.25
N PHE A 467 -13.18 16.05 16.96
CA PHE A 467 -12.72 17.29 17.61
C PHE A 467 -12.52 18.37 16.56
N GLU A 468 -12.71 19.61 16.97
CA GLU A 468 -12.34 20.76 16.13
C GLU A 468 -10.85 20.70 15.77
N PRO A 469 -10.48 21.01 14.52
CA PRO A 469 -9.10 21.04 14.08
C PRO A 469 -8.26 22.02 14.91
N THR A 470 -7.14 21.54 15.45
CA THR A 470 -6.20 22.37 16.22
C THR A 470 -5.09 22.96 15.33
N LEU A 471 -4.95 22.47 14.10
CA LEU A 471 -3.98 22.89 13.09
C LEU A 471 -4.70 23.19 11.77
N PRO A 472 -4.08 23.92 10.84
CA PRO A 472 -4.59 24.03 9.48
C PRO A 472 -4.78 22.65 8.87
N PRO A 473 -5.92 22.37 8.22
CA PRO A 473 -6.13 21.10 7.52
C PRO A 473 -5.04 20.85 6.47
N GLU A 474 -4.60 19.60 6.30
CA GLU A 474 -3.48 19.30 5.40
C GLU A 474 -3.73 19.69 3.95
N TRP A 475 -4.99 19.73 3.49
CA TRP A 475 -5.31 20.22 2.15
C TRP A 475 -4.97 21.72 1.98
N GLN A 476 -5.14 22.55 3.02
CA GLN A 476 -4.74 23.96 2.99
C GLN A 476 -3.22 24.08 3.00
N THR A 477 -2.53 23.27 3.80
CA THR A 477 -1.06 23.19 3.81
C THR A 477 -0.51 22.82 2.43
N LEU A 478 -1.08 21.81 1.77
CA LEU A 478 -0.68 21.39 0.42
C LEU A 478 -0.99 22.48 -0.63
N LEU A 479 -2.11 23.20 -0.49
CA LEU A 479 -2.41 24.33 -1.37
C LEU A 479 -1.48 25.52 -1.13
N LYS A 480 -1.05 25.77 0.11
CA LYS A 480 -0.06 26.80 0.40
C LYS A 480 1.28 26.47 -0.25
N LEU A 481 1.74 25.22 -0.15
CA LEU A 481 2.93 24.76 -0.89
C LEU A 481 2.73 24.89 -2.41
N THR A 482 1.53 24.57 -2.91
CA THR A 482 1.17 24.74 -4.32
C THR A 482 1.26 26.21 -4.75
N ALA A 483 0.75 27.14 -3.93
CA ALA A 483 0.82 28.57 -4.20
C ALA A 483 2.26 29.07 -4.25
N ILE A 484 3.10 28.68 -3.29
CA ILE A 484 4.53 29.01 -3.26
C ILE A 484 5.23 28.53 -4.54
N VAL A 485 5.04 27.27 -4.90
CA VAL A 485 5.66 26.66 -6.10
C VAL A 485 5.19 27.33 -7.40
N LYS A 486 3.93 27.82 -7.44
CA LYS A 486 3.38 28.58 -8.58
C LYS A 486 3.84 30.04 -8.61
N GLY A 487 4.58 30.50 -7.61
CA GLY A 487 5.02 31.90 -7.50
C GLY A 487 3.95 32.88 -7.01
N LEU A 488 2.86 32.38 -6.41
CA LEU A 488 1.80 33.20 -5.80
C LEU A 488 2.20 33.68 -4.39
N GLY A 489 3.25 33.07 -3.81
CA GLY A 489 3.85 33.45 -2.54
C GLY A 489 3.21 32.81 -1.30
N ALA A 490 3.95 32.86 -0.19
CA ALA A 490 3.56 32.31 1.11
C ALA A 490 2.29 32.97 1.71
N ARG A 491 1.94 34.16 1.29
CA ARG A 491 0.75 34.91 1.76
C ARG A 491 -0.50 34.65 0.91
N ALA A 492 -0.43 33.84 -0.13
CA ALA A 492 -1.57 33.58 -1.02
C ALA A 492 -2.80 33.09 -0.25
N ASP A 493 -3.99 33.52 -0.67
CA ASP A 493 -5.27 33.05 -0.17
C ASP A 493 -5.55 31.66 -0.74
N VAL A 494 -5.43 30.63 0.11
CA VAL A 494 -5.63 29.22 -0.29
C VAL A 494 -7.08 28.87 -0.57
N LEU A 495 -8.05 29.60 0.02
CA LEU A 495 -9.47 29.37 -0.24
C LEU A 495 -9.85 29.90 -1.63
N ALA A 496 -9.35 31.08 -2.00
CA ALA A 496 -9.50 31.63 -3.34
C ALA A 496 -8.83 30.72 -4.39
N LEU A 497 -7.62 30.21 -4.09
CA LEU A 497 -6.93 29.26 -4.98
C LEU A 497 -7.71 27.94 -5.13
N ASP A 498 -8.32 27.40 -4.06
CA ASP A 498 -9.17 26.22 -4.14
C ASP A 498 -10.39 26.43 -5.04
N ASP A 499 -11.03 27.63 -4.93
CA ASP A 499 -12.17 28.00 -5.79
C ASP A 499 -11.77 28.09 -7.26
N GLU A 500 -10.65 28.71 -7.56
CA GLU A 500 -10.11 28.84 -8.93
C GLU A 500 -9.81 27.47 -9.53
N LEU A 501 -9.07 26.62 -8.83
CA LEU A 501 -8.67 25.30 -9.31
C LEU A 501 -9.89 24.40 -9.56
N LEU A 502 -10.89 24.44 -8.66
CA LEU A 502 -12.13 23.68 -8.87
C LEU A 502 -12.92 24.23 -10.05
N ALA A 503 -13.08 25.54 -10.16
CA ALA A 503 -13.82 26.14 -11.27
C ALA A 503 -13.19 25.78 -12.62
N ASP A 504 -11.86 25.74 -12.69
CA ASP A 504 -11.14 25.30 -13.88
C ASP A 504 -11.37 23.82 -14.20
N GLU A 505 -11.37 22.97 -13.18
CA GLU A 505 -11.62 21.54 -13.32
C GLU A 505 -13.05 21.27 -13.80
N VAL A 506 -14.03 21.91 -13.18
CA VAL A 506 -15.45 21.77 -13.55
C VAL A 506 -15.69 22.31 -14.96
N ARG A 507 -15.09 23.45 -15.33
CA ARG A 507 -15.18 23.98 -16.71
C ARG A 507 -14.67 23.01 -17.75
N LYS A 508 -13.55 22.34 -17.49
CA LYS A 508 -12.97 21.33 -18.38
C LYS A 508 -13.84 20.07 -18.54
N GLN A 509 -14.52 19.68 -17.46
CA GLN A 509 -15.33 18.46 -17.44
C GLN A 509 -16.77 18.66 -17.89
N ALA A 510 -17.41 19.75 -17.49
CA ALA A 510 -18.84 20.01 -17.69
C ALA A 510 -19.15 21.05 -18.80
N GLY A 511 -18.13 21.76 -19.33
CA GLY A 511 -18.31 22.74 -20.39
C GLY A 511 -19.34 23.79 -20.01
N GLU A 512 -20.38 23.95 -20.84
CA GLU A 512 -21.47 24.94 -20.64
C GLU A 512 -22.28 24.68 -19.37
N ASN A 513 -22.33 23.45 -18.86
CA ASN A 513 -23.03 23.09 -17.63
C ASN A 513 -22.24 23.45 -16.34
N ALA A 514 -21.03 23.97 -16.47
CA ALA A 514 -20.17 24.30 -15.32
C ALA A 514 -20.85 25.22 -14.28
N PRO A 515 -21.60 26.30 -14.66
CA PRO A 515 -22.27 27.16 -13.67
C PRO A 515 -23.31 26.39 -12.83
N GLN A 516 -24.07 25.47 -13.46
CA GLN A 516 -25.05 24.64 -12.77
C GLN A 516 -24.38 23.69 -11.79
N VAL A 517 -23.29 23.04 -12.20
CA VAL A 517 -22.50 22.14 -11.36
C VAL A 517 -21.95 22.89 -10.15
N LEU A 518 -21.29 24.02 -10.35
CA LEU A 518 -20.74 24.84 -9.27
C LEU A 518 -21.82 25.32 -8.29
N LYS A 519 -23.00 25.72 -8.81
CA LYS A 519 -24.14 26.11 -7.96
C LYS A 519 -24.63 24.93 -7.12
N ALA A 520 -24.71 23.73 -7.68
CA ALA A 520 -25.18 22.53 -6.97
C ALA A 520 -24.23 22.08 -5.84
N LEU A 521 -22.92 22.37 -5.94
CA LEU A 521 -21.93 22.07 -4.90
C LEU A 521 -22.06 22.97 -3.66
N GLY A 522 -22.75 24.12 -3.78
CA GLY A 522 -22.98 25.05 -2.68
C GLY A 522 -21.71 25.67 -2.12
N PRO A 523 -21.72 26.11 -0.83
CA PRO A 523 -20.62 26.84 -0.21
C PRO A 523 -19.47 25.97 0.32
N ARG A 524 -19.53 24.64 0.14
CA ARG A 524 -18.50 23.73 0.61
C ARG A 524 -17.12 24.08 0.06
N LYS A 525 -16.08 23.79 0.82
CA LYS A 525 -14.67 24.00 0.47
C LYS A 525 -13.87 22.72 0.64
N GLY A 526 -12.73 22.68 0.00
CA GLY A 526 -11.75 21.63 0.22
C GLY A 526 -12.20 20.23 -0.20
N PRO A 527 -11.75 19.18 0.51
CA PRO A 527 -12.00 17.77 0.16
C PRO A 527 -13.47 17.39 0.09
N GLU A 528 -14.32 17.97 0.94
CA GLU A 528 -15.76 17.69 0.95
C GLU A 528 -16.44 18.16 -0.33
N ARG A 529 -16.01 19.29 -0.88
CA ARG A 529 -16.54 19.80 -2.15
C ARG A 529 -16.14 18.90 -3.32
N LEU A 530 -14.90 18.42 -3.35
CA LEU A 530 -14.44 17.44 -4.33
C LEU A 530 -15.15 16.10 -4.18
N LEU A 531 -15.42 15.69 -2.95
CA LEU A 531 -16.20 14.47 -2.67
C LEU A 531 -17.64 14.59 -3.16
N ASP A 532 -18.32 15.73 -2.90
CA ASP A 532 -19.69 15.95 -3.39
C ASP A 532 -19.75 15.95 -4.93
N LEU A 533 -18.77 16.61 -5.58
CA LEU A 533 -18.62 16.56 -7.04
C LEU A 533 -18.48 15.11 -7.54
N ALA A 534 -17.63 14.32 -6.90
CA ALA A 534 -17.35 12.94 -7.29
C ALA A 534 -18.54 12.00 -7.02
N LEU A 535 -19.28 12.21 -5.94
CA LEU A 535 -20.50 11.45 -5.63
C LEU A 535 -21.60 11.76 -6.65
N ARG A 536 -21.89 13.04 -6.88
CA ARG A 536 -22.96 13.47 -7.81
C ARG A 536 -22.69 13.06 -9.26
N SER A 537 -21.44 13.10 -9.70
CA SER A 537 -21.03 12.64 -11.04
C SER A 537 -20.75 11.14 -11.12
N GLY A 538 -20.65 10.47 -9.97
CA GLY A 538 -20.32 9.05 -9.84
C GLY A 538 -21.43 8.11 -10.31
N PRO A 539 -21.19 6.81 -10.36
CA PRO A 539 -22.12 5.83 -10.95
C PRO A 539 -23.45 5.69 -10.21
N TYR A 540 -23.56 6.20 -9.00
CA TYR A 540 -24.78 6.21 -8.17
C TYR A 540 -25.26 7.63 -7.84
N GLY A 541 -24.67 8.65 -8.49
CA GLY A 541 -24.89 10.04 -8.16
C GLY A 541 -26.23 10.61 -8.68
N ASP A 542 -26.64 11.73 -8.09
CA ASP A 542 -27.88 12.44 -8.44
C ASP A 542 -27.80 13.23 -9.76
N ARG A 543 -26.66 13.18 -10.45
CA ARG A 543 -26.42 13.91 -11.71
C ARG A 543 -26.76 15.41 -11.60
N PHE A 544 -26.42 16.01 -10.47
CA PHE A 544 -26.70 17.41 -10.14
C PHE A 544 -28.20 17.76 -10.20
N GLY A 545 -29.03 16.83 -9.70
CA GLY A 545 -30.49 16.96 -9.59
C GLY A 545 -31.27 16.30 -10.72
N ALA A 546 -30.63 15.78 -11.78
CA ALA A 546 -31.32 15.03 -12.84
C ALA A 546 -31.85 13.67 -12.37
N GLU A 547 -31.17 13.06 -11.38
CA GLU A 547 -31.57 11.81 -10.73
C GLU A 547 -31.78 12.07 -9.22
N PRO A 548 -32.96 12.59 -8.80
CA PRO A 548 -33.13 13.08 -7.43
C PRO A 548 -32.88 12.05 -6.31
N GLU A 549 -33.01 10.76 -6.61
CA GLU A 549 -32.71 9.67 -5.65
C GLU A 549 -31.24 9.27 -5.60
N GLY A 550 -30.40 9.83 -6.46
CA GLY A 550 -28.98 9.57 -6.50
C GLY A 550 -28.21 10.11 -5.29
N LEU A 551 -26.94 9.68 -5.18
CA LEU A 551 -26.09 10.06 -4.06
C LEU A 551 -25.63 11.52 -4.16
N THR A 552 -25.69 12.19 -3.01
CA THR A 552 -25.03 13.46 -2.70
C THR A 552 -24.24 13.29 -1.40
N LEU A 553 -23.33 14.23 -1.11
CA LEU A 553 -22.60 14.20 0.16
C LEU A 553 -23.56 14.30 1.35
N ASP A 554 -24.60 15.12 1.29
CA ASP A 554 -25.60 15.25 2.37
C ASP A 554 -26.28 13.92 2.70
N ARG A 555 -26.64 13.12 1.67
CA ARG A 555 -27.24 11.79 1.89
C ARG A 555 -26.25 10.83 2.55
N VAL A 556 -25.00 10.83 2.08
CA VAL A 556 -23.95 9.97 2.66
C VAL A 556 -23.65 10.40 4.11
N GLN A 557 -23.61 11.71 4.40
CA GLN A 557 -23.42 12.24 5.75
C GLN A 557 -24.58 11.83 6.66
N ALA A 558 -25.82 11.99 6.23
CA ALA A 558 -27.00 11.62 7.00
C ALA A 558 -27.03 10.11 7.35
N ALA A 559 -26.73 9.25 6.39
CA ALA A 559 -26.66 7.80 6.61
C ALA A 559 -25.51 7.41 7.55
N SER A 560 -24.38 8.11 7.45
CA SER A 560 -23.17 7.83 8.25
C SER A 560 -23.28 8.37 9.69
N ALA A 561 -24.13 9.38 9.94
CA ALA A 561 -24.34 9.96 11.27
C ALA A 561 -24.91 8.93 12.28
N THR A 562 -25.58 7.88 11.81
CA THR A 562 -26.08 6.76 12.62
C THR A 562 -25.07 5.62 12.78
N GLY A 563 -23.90 5.71 12.13
CA GLY A 563 -22.88 4.67 12.07
C GLY A 563 -23.17 3.57 11.05
N HIS A 564 -24.20 3.74 10.22
CA HIS A 564 -24.60 2.75 9.23
C HIS A 564 -23.83 2.95 7.89
N GLY A 565 -23.95 4.12 7.27
CA GLY A 565 -23.53 4.37 5.89
C GLY A 565 -24.56 3.89 4.87
N ILE A 566 -24.17 3.85 3.60
CA ILE A 566 -25.03 3.40 2.49
C ILE A 566 -24.47 2.08 1.93
N ASP A 567 -25.28 1.04 1.98
CA ASP A 567 -25.01 -0.23 1.31
C ASP A 567 -25.42 -0.12 -0.17
N LEU A 568 -24.50 -0.31 -1.07
CA LEU A 568 -24.70 -0.30 -2.52
C LEU A 568 -24.72 -1.72 -3.13
N GLY A 569 -24.73 -2.73 -2.25
CA GLY A 569 -24.93 -4.12 -2.63
C GLY A 569 -23.65 -4.90 -2.96
N PRO A 570 -23.81 -6.18 -3.29
CA PRO A 570 -22.72 -7.07 -3.65
C PRO A 570 -22.07 -6.66 -4.97
N LEU A 571 -20.92 -7.23 -5.26
CA LEU A 571 -20.25 -7.04 -6.55
C LEU A 571 -21.11 -7.66 -7.67
N LEU A 572 -21.20 -6.98 -8.78
CA LEU A 572 -21.91 -7.42 -9.99
C LEU A 572 -20.91 -7.51 -11.15
N PRO A 573 -21.17 -8.37 -12.14
CA PRO A 573 -20.37 -8.45 -13.36
C PRO A 573 -20.24 -7.10 -14.06
N ARG A 574 -19.01 -6.73 -14.46
CA ARG A 574 -18.69 -5.43 -15.04
C ARG A 574 -17.97 -5.48 -16.38
N VAL A 575 -17.59 -6.66 -16.85
CA VAL A 575 -17.01 -6.80 -18.19
C VAL A 575 -18.18 -6.81 -19.22
N PRO A 576 -18.13 -6.00 -20.29
CA PRO A 576 -17.01 -5.17 -20.77
C PRO A 576 -16.97 -3.73 -20.20
N GLU A 577 -17.93 -3.29 -19.40
CA GLU A 577 -18.03 -1.88 -18.92
C GLU A 577 -16.71 -1.33 -18.37
N VAL A 578 -15.98 -2.13 -17.56
CA VAL A 578 -14.76 -1.72 -16.87
C VAL A 578 -13.55 -1.60 -17.79
N LEU A 579 -13.57 -2.19 -18.98
CA LEU A 579 -12.42 -2.23 -19.88
C LEU A 579 -12.08 -0.84 -20.43
N ARG A 580 -10.77 -0.55 -20.49
CA ARG A 580 -10.21 0.69 -21.05
C ARG A 580 -9.08 0.39 -22.04
N THR A 581 -8.98 -0.84 -22.53
CA THR A 581 -8.06 -1.24 -23.61
C THR A 581 -8.49 -0.64 -24.94
N PRO A 582 -7.57 -0.40 -25.86
CA PRO A 582 -7.92 0.04 -27.22
C PRO A 582 -8.76 -0.97 -28.01
N SER A 583 -8.54 -2.26 -27.76
CA SER A 583 -9.33 -3.35 -28.37
C SER A 583 -10.76 -3.43 -27.83
N GLY A 584 -11.03 -2.90 -26.61
CA GLY A 584 -12.26 -3.13 -25.87
C GLY A 584 -12.37 -4.54 -25.31
N LYS A 585 -11.27 -5.30 -25.30
CA LYS A 585 -11.17 -6.67 -24.78
C LYS A 585 -10.10 -6.75 -23.69
N ILE A 586 -10.11 -7.83 -22.95
CA ILE A 586 -9.03 -8.19 -22.01
C ILE A 586 -7.85 -8.69 -22.84
N GLU A 587 -6.71 -8.02 -22.72
CA GLU A 587 -5.46 -8.42 -23.33
C GLU A 587 -4.81 -9.49 -22.43
N LEU A 588 -5.09 -10.77 -22.69
CA LEU A 588 -4.61 -11.84 -21.80
C LEU A 588 -3.11 -12.12 -21.97
N ALA A 589 -2.54 -11.78 -23.12
CA ALA A 589 -1.14 -11.98 -23.48
C ALA A 589 -0.44 -10.67 -23.83
N PRO A 590 -0.31 -9.69 -22.90
CA PRO A 590 0.40 -8.45 -23.17
C PRO A 590 1.84 -8.74 -23.64
N PRO A 591 2.32 -8.12 -24.75
CA PRO A 591 3.63 -8.42 -25.31
C PRO A 591 4.81 -8.28 -24.33
N ALA A 592 4.75 -7.28 -23.43
CA ALA A 592 5.80 -7.06 -22.43
C ALA A 592 5.89 -8.22 -21.42
N LEU A 593 4.75 -8.82 -21.03
CA LEU A 593 4.71 -9.96 -20.11
C LEU A 593 5.23 -11.23 -20.77
N LEU A 594 4.82 -11.47 -22.03
CA LEU A 594 5.34 -12.62 -22.79
C LEU A 594 6.85 -12.50 -23.04
N ALA A 595 7.35 -11.29 -23.30
CA ALA A 595 8.79 -11.03 -23.49
C ALA A 595 9.62 -11.23 -22.21
N ASP A 596 9.02 -11.12 -21.01
CA ASP A 596 9.71 -11.34 -19.73
C ASP A 596 9.70 -12.81 -19.24
N LEU A 597 8.82 -13.67 -19.78
CA LEU A 597 8.76 -15.09 -19.40
C LEU A 597 10.08 -15.86 -19.63
N PRO A 598 10.87 -15.63 -20.69
CA PRO A 598 12.18 -16.26 -20.85
C PRO A 598 13.14 -15.97 -19.70
N ARG A 599 13.07 -14.78 -19.05
CA ARG A 599 13.85 -14.47 -17.85
C ARG A 599 13.45 -15.36 -16.66
N ALA A 600 12.15 -15.58 -16.47
CA ALA A 600 11.67 -16.53 -15.48
C ALA A 600 12.11 -17.95 -15.80
N TRP A 601 12.01 -18.38 -17.05
CA TRP A 601 12.47 -19.69 -17.48
C TRP A 601 13.97 -19.91 -17.21
N ALA A 602 14.82 -18.94 -17.54
CA ALA A 602 16.26 -18.99 -17.26
C ALA A 602 16.56 -19.06 -15.74
N GLY A 603 15.73 -18.44 -14.92
CA GLY A 603 15.84 -18.47 -13.45
C GLY A 603 15.43 -19.79 -12.81
N LEU A 604 14.80 -20.70 -13.56
CA LEU A 604 14.29 -21.96 -13.03
C LEU A 604 15.41 -22.89 -12.49
N ASP A 605 16.54 -22.91 -13.17
CA ASP A 605 17.70 -23.75 -12.82
C ASP A 605 18.70 -23.06 -11.91
N ALA A 606 18.42 -21.81 -11.49
CA ALA A 606 19.31 -21.10 -10.59
C ALA A 606 19.40 -21.79 -9.22
N VAL A 607 20.61 -21.91 -8.71
CA VAL A 607 20.85 -22.52 -7.38
C VAL A 607 20.15 -21.65 -6.31
N ALA A 608 19.30 -22.30 -5.51
CA ALA A 608 18.62 -21.60 -4.43
C ALA A 608 19.61 -21.26 -3.30
N PRO A 609 19.61 -20.02 -2.79
CA PRO A 609 20.40 -19.68 -1.61
C PRO A 609 20.01 -20.55 -0.40
N PRO A 610 20.98 -20.90 0.49
CA PRO A 610 20.70 -21.74 1.65
C PRO A 610 19.78 -21.06 2.67
N LEU A 611 19.84 -19.73 2.79
CA LEU A 611 18.95 -18.91 3.62
C LEU A 611 18.52 -17.67 2.86
N VAL A 612 17.25 -17.33 2.98
CA VAL A 612 16.68 -16.08 2.45
C VAL A 612 15.84 -15.38 3.51
N VAL A 613 15.73 -14.05 3.42
CA VAL A 613 14.85 -13.26 4.30
C VAL A 613 13.55 -12.89 3.58
N ILE A 614 12.46 -12.87 4.36
CA ILE A 614 11.16 -12.32 3.98
C ILE A 614 10.68 -11.33 5.04
N GLY A 615 9.91 -10.34 4.62
CA GLY A 615 9.20 -9.44 5.52
C GLY A 615 7.95 -10.08 6.13
N ARG A 616 7.55 -9.62 7.32
CA ARG A 616 6.22 -9.92 7.88
C ARG A 616 5.54 -8.69 8.44
N ARG A 617 4.22 -8.74 8.49
CA ARG A 617 3.36 -7.73 9.14
C ARG A 617 2.84 -8.25 10.47
N ASP A 618 2.57 -7.35 11.41
CA ASP A 618 1.95 -7.63 12.70
C ASP A 618 0.65 -6.84 12.86
N VAL A 619 -0.37 -7.42 13.51
CA VAL A 619 -1.67 -6.78 13.68
C VAL A 619 -1.61 -5.51 14.55
N ARG A 620 -0.58 -5.37 15.39
CA ARG A 620 -0.33 -4.19 16.22
C ARG A 620 0.62 -3.17 15.61
N SER A 621 1.10 -3.42 14.39
CA SER A 621 2.02 -2.55 13.66
C SER A 621 1.34 -1.95 12.43
N ASN A 622 1.68 -0.71 12.09
CA ASN A 622 1.29 -0.08 10.83
C ASN A 622 2.49 0.63 10.23
N ASN A 623 3.22 -0.05 9.36
CA ASN A 623 4.53 0.39 8.89
C ASN A 623 5.43 0.78 10.08
N SER A 624 6.03 1.98 10.08
CA SER A 624 6.92 2.45 11.15
C SER A 624 6.24 3.36 12.20
N TRP A 625 5.09 3.95 11.89
CA TRP A 625 4.59 5.11 12.63
C TRP A 625 3.67 4.82 13.82
N MET A 626 3.19 3.59 14.01
CA MET A 626 2.39 3.22 15.20
C MET A 626 3.18 2.49 16.28
N HIS A 627 4.48 2.30 16.12
CA HIS A 627 5.33 1.68 17.14
C HIS A 627 5.53 2.57 18.38
N ASN A 628 5.26 3.89 18.25
CA ASN A 628 5.38 4.85 19.35
C ASN A 628 4.22 4.79 20.37
N LEU A 629 3.21 3.97 20.16
CA LEU A 629 2.04 3.90 21.00
C LEU A 629 2.19 2.83 22.12
N PRO A 630 2.19 3.21 23.42
CA PRO A 630 2.40 2.27 24.53
C PRO A 630 1.42 1.10 24.50
N VAL A 631 0.15 1.36 24.13
CA VAL A 631 -0.90 0.33 24.05
C VAL A 631 -0.61 -0.73 23.01
N LEU A 632 0.08 -0.40 21.92
CA LEU A 632 0.49 -1.32 20.87
C LEU A 632 1.85 -1.96 21.15
N ALA A 633 2.78 -1.21 21.76
CA ALA A 633 4.13 -1.65 22.08
C ALA A 633 4.18 -2.65 23.25
N LYS A 634 3.20 -2.63 24.16
CA LYS A 634 3.15 -3.51 25.33
C LYS A 634 3.11 -5.01 24.99
N GLY A 635 3.59 -5.84 25.92
CA GLY A 635 3.63 -7.30 25.82
C GLY A 635 4.94 -7.83 25.22
N PRO A 636 4.95 -9.06 24.65
CA PRO A 636 6.16 -9.66 24.08
C PRO A 636 6.81 -8.79 23.01
N PHE A 637 8.13 -8.87 22.89
CA PHE A 637 8.87 -8.21 21.81
C PHE A 637 8.50 -8.85 20.46
N ARG A 638 8.07 -8.04 19.49
CA ARG A 638 7.61 -8.50 18.18
C ARG A 638 8.63 -8.27 17.07
N GLY A 639 9.77 -7.66 17.43
CA GLY A 639 10.87 -7.34 16.51
C GLY A 639 11.80 -8.52 16.22
N ALA A 640 11.62 -9.70 16.84
CA ALA A 640 12.50 -10.85 16.69
C ALA A 640 12.48 -11.43 15.26
N ALA A 641 13.60 -11.99 14.81
CA ALA A 641 13.69 -12.78 13.59
C ALA A 641 13.16 -14.20 13.85
N LEU A 642 12.14 -14.64 13.09
CA LEU A 642 11.67 -16.02 13.16
C LEU A 642 12.57 -16.90 12.31
N VAL A 643 13.11 -17.97 12.91
CA VAL A 643 14.04 -18.91 12.28
C VAL A 643 13.57 -20.35 12.53
N HIS A 644 13.62 -21.19 11.50
CA HIS A 644 13.33 -22.61 11.68
C HIS A 644 14.38 -23.27 12.60
N PRO A 645 14.01 -24.13 13.58
CA PRO A 645 14.96 -24.75 14.52
C PRO A 645 16.14 -25.46 13.85
N GLY A 646 15.90 -26.16 12.74
CA GLY A 646 16.96 -26.80 11.96
C GLY A 646 17.97 -25.83 11.34
N ASP A 647 17.51 -24.64 10.93
CA ASP A 647 18.38 -23.58 10.37
C ASP A 647 19.20 -22.94 11.48
N ALA A 648 18.57 -22.63 12.61
CA ALA A 648 19.24 -22.06 13.77
C ALA A 648 20.34 -23.00 14.28
N ALA A 649 20.08 -24.31 14.37
CA ALA A 649 21.07 -25.30 14.77
C ALA A 649 22.26 -25.35 13.79
N ARG A 650 22.03 -25.31 12.48
CA ARG A 650 23.11 -25.25 11.47
C ARG A 650 23.95 -23.98 11.57
N CYS A 651 23.33 -22.87 11.97
CA CYS A 651 24.01 -21.59 12.16
C CYS A 651 24.62 -21.43 13.57
N GLY A 652 24.44 -22.38 14.48
CA GLY A 652 24.94 -22.28 15.85
C GLY A 652 24.26 -21.20 16.70
N VAL A 653 22.98 -20.91 16.42
CA VAL A 653 22.21 -19.84 17.10
C VAL A 653 21.11 -20.47 17.95
N ALA A 654 21.01 -20.06 19.23
CA ALA A 654 20.00 -20.52 20.17
C ALA A 654 18.74 -19.62 20.15
N ASP A 655 17.65 -20.14 20.72
CA ASP A 655 16.43 -19.37 20.94
C ASP A 655 16.68 -18.20 21.92
N GLY A 656 16.14 -17.03 21.61
CA GLY A 656 16.36 -15.80 22.39
C GLY A 656 17.74 -15.17 22.24
N ALA A 657 18.68 -15.80 21.52
CA ALA A 657 20.02 -15.26 21.33
C ALA A 657 20.04 -14.05 20.39
N LEU A 658 21.02 -13.17 20.59
CA LEU A 658 21.39 -12.15 19.61
C LEU A 658 22.23 -12.78 18.49
N ALA A 659 21.93 -12.46 17.27
CA ALA A 659 22.63 -12.92 16.08
C ALA A 659 22.84 -11.78 15.09
N GLN A 660 23.87 -11.90 14.27
CA GLN A 660 24.15 -11.04 13.12
C GLN A 660 23.46 -11.63 11.89
N LEU A 661 22.59 -10.85 11.26
CA LEU A 661 21.99 -11.17 9.97
C LEU A 661 22.62 -10.25 8.92
N ASN A 662 23.24 -10.85 7.88
CA ASN A 662 23.88 -10.09 6.80
C ASN A 662 23.12 -10.36 5.48
N GLY A 663 22.90 -9.32 4.72
CA GLY A 663 22.32 -9.34 3.38
C GLY A 663 23.14 -8.50 2.40
N PRO A 664 22.75 -8.42 1.13
CA PRO A 664 23.49 -7.66 0.12
C PRO A 664 23.53 -6.15 0.41
N GLY A 665 22.51 -5.60 1.09
CA GLY A 665 22.46 -4.18 1.45
C GLY A 665 23.22 -3.82 2.73
N GLY A 666 23.60 -4.81 3.56
CA GLY A 666 24.28 -4.57 4.82
C GLY A 666 23.95 -5.60 5.88
N SER A 667 24.08 -5.22 7.15
CA SER A 667 23.88 -6.13 8.28
C SER A 667 23.05 -5.51 9.40
N VAL A 668 22.31 -6.36 10.12
CA VAL A 668 21.57 -5.97 11.33
C VAL A 668 21.75 -6.99 12.43
N GLN A 669 21.66 -6.54 13.68
CA GLN A 669 21.57 -7.43 14.84
C GLN A 669 20.09 -7.75 15.12
N VAL A 670 19.81 -9.02 15.36
CA VAL A 670 18.46 -9.51 15.60
C VAL A 670 18.40 -10.42 16.81
N THR A 671 17.32 -10.34 17.58
CA THR A 671 16.97 -11.40 18.52
C THR A 671 16.33 -12.53 17.72
N VAL A 672 16.79 -13.76 17.90
CA VAL A 672 16.25 -14.95 17.22
C VAL A 672 15.11 -15.55 18.04
N GLU A 673 14.02 -15.89 17.39
CA GLU A 673 12.90 -16.67 17.92
C GLU A 673 12.75 -17.94 17.07
N LEU A 674 12.87 -19.12 17.69
CA LEU A 674 12.71 -20.38 16.99
C LEU A 674 11.24 -20.64 16.67
N SER A 675 10.95 -20.99 15.42
CA SER A 675 9.58 -21.22 15.00
C SER A 675 9.43 -22.31 13.94
N ASN A 676 8.68 -23.36 14.26
CA ASN A 676 8.26 -24.40 13.31
C ASN A 676 7.21 -23.89 12.29
N SER A 677 6.76 -22.65 12.42
CA SER A 677 5.91 -22.03 11.42
C SER A 677 6.67 -21.57 10.18
N MET A 678 8.00 -21.53 10.24
CA MET A 678 8.87 -21.16 9.12
C MET A 678 9.21 -22.35 8.23
N MET A 679 9.22 -22.12 6.92
CA MET A 679 9.83 -23.06 5.99
C MET A 679 11.33 -23.14 6.25
N PRO A 680 11.98 -24.33 6.28
CA PRO A 680 13.43 -24.43 6.30
C PRO A 680 14.10 -23.63 5.18
N GLY A 681 15.15 -22.89 5.51
CA GLY A 681 15.85 -21.99 4.59
C GLY A 681 15.27 -20.58 4.51
N VAL A 682 14.24 -20.26 5.32
CA VAL A 682 13.59 -18.94 5.30
C VAL A 682 13.62 -18.29 6.69
N ILE A 683 14.10 -17.06 6.76
CA ILE A 683 14.07 -16.20 7.95
C ILE A 683 13.01 -15.11 7.75
N SER A 684 12.18 -14.85 8.77
CA SER A 684 11.19 -13.78 8.70
C SER A 684 11.49 -12.66 9.68
N LEU A 685 11.66 -11.44 9.16
CA LEU A 685 11.89 -10.23 9.96
C LEU A 685 10.72 -9.24 9.82
N PRO A 686 10.24 -8.60 10.90
CA PRO A 686 9.11 -7.69 10.80
C PRO A 686 9.49 -6.38 10.09
N HIS A 687 8.56 -5.85 9.32
CA HIS A 687 8.71 -4.58 8.60
C HIS A 687 8.45 -3.38 9.52
N GLY A 688 9.17 -2.27 9.27
CA GLY A 688 8.92 -0.97 9.90
C GLY A 688 9.64 -0.74 11.23
N TRP A 689 10.55 -1.62 11.63
CA TRP A 689 11.41 -1.49 12.81
C TRP A 689 12.77 -0.85 12.46
N GLY A 690 13.52 -0.41 13.49
CA GLY A 690 14.80 0.28 13.34
C GLY A 690 14.76 1.70 13.93
N HIS A 691 14.12 1.88 15.09
CA HIS A 691 13.84 3.18 15.73
C HIS A 691 14.96 3.67 16.65
N ASP A 692 16.22 3.37 16.35
CA ASP A 692 17.40 3.73 17.14
C ASP A 692 18.22 4.86 16.51
N LEU A 693 17.73 5.50 15.45
CA LEU A 693 18.46 6.54 14.75
C LEU A 693 18.46 7.87 15.54
N PRO A 694 19.64 8.46 15.79
CA PRO A 694 19.76 9.73 16.51
C PRO A 694 18.98 10.85 15.84
N GLY A 695 18.31 11.70 16.63
CA GLY A 695 17.57 12.86 16.14
C GLY A 695 16.10 12.59 15.79
N ALA A 696 15.65 11.33 15.71
CA ALA A 696 14.23 11.01 15.73
C ALA A 696 13.64 11.26 17.14
N GLN A 697 12.34 11.60 17.20
CA GLN A 697 11.63 11.84 18.46
C GLN A 697 10.42 10.91 18.52
N LEU A 698 10.69 9.66 18.91
CA LEU A 698 9.72 8.58 19.05
C LEU A 698 10.04 7.82 20.35
N GLY A 699 9.65 8.42 21.50
CA GLY A 699 10.13 8.03 22.82
C GLY A 699 9.79 6.60 23.23
N VAL A 700 8.66 6.05 22.78
CA VAL A 700 8.27 4.66 23.06
C VAL A 700 8.94 3.69 22.06
N ALA A 701 8.96 4.02 20.77
CA ALA A 701 9.57 3.18 19.75
C ALA A 701 11.08 3.02 19.97
N ALA A 702 11.78 4.07 20.37
CA ALA A 702 13.23 4.05 20.67
C ALA A 702 13.61 3.13 21.85
N GLN A 703 12.67 2.82 22.77
CA GLN A 703 12.92 1.86 23.86
C GLN A 703 12.93 0.41 23.37
N ARG A 704 12.36 0.12 22.23
CA ARG A 704 12.28 -1.21 21.60
C ARG A 704 12.52 -1.08 20.10
N PRO A 705 13.71 -0.62 19.66
CA PRO A 705 13.91 -0.18 18.29
C PRO A 705 13.75 -1.30 17.25
N GLY A 706 14.07 -2.55 17.60
CA GLY A 706 14.10 -3.65 16.65
C GLY A 706 15.13 -3.46 15.55
N ALA A 707 15.08 -4.31 14.53
CA ALA A 707 16.00 -4.27 13.40
C ALA A 707 15.29 -3.84 12.12
N ASN A 708 15.91 -2.98 11.33
CA ASN A 708 15.39 -2.57 10.02
C ASN A 708 15.66 -3.65 8.98
N LEU A 709 14.61 -4.37 8.56
CA LEU A 709 14.68 -5.35 7.47
C LEU A 709 15.29 -4.76 6.19
N ASN A 710 14.92 -3.52 5.85
CA ASN A 710 15.34 -2.89 4.60
C ASN A 710 16.86 -2.58 4.54
N ALA A 711 17.55 -2.58 5.69
CA ALA A 711 18.99 -2.44 5.73
C ALA A 711 19.75 -3.68 5.19
N LEU A 712 19.06 -4.83 5.06
CA LEU A 712 19.61 -6.06 4.48
C LEU A 712 19.43 -6.11 2.96
N LEU A 713 18.54 -5.30 2.40
CA LEU A 713 18.07 -5.42 1.03
C LEU A 713 18.94 -4.61 0.06
N ASP A 714 19.12 -5.14 -1.14
CA ASP A 714 19.84 -4.45 -2.20
C ASP A 714 18.95 -3.33 -2.77
N ILE A 715 19.45 -2.10 -2.73
CA ILE A 715 18.77 -0.92 -3.27
C ILE A 715 18.62 -0.98 -4.80
N GLU A 716 19.50 -1.73 -5.48
CA GLU A 716 19.49 -1.84 -6.94
C GLU A 716 18.62 -3.00 -7.44
N ALA A 717 18.23 -3.92 -6.54
CA ALA A 717 17.39 -5.05 -6.89
C ALA A 717 15.94 -4.61 -7.13
N ARG A 718 15.58 -4.41 -8.40
CA ARG A 718 14.26 -3.99 -8.86
C ARG A 718 13.67 -5.02 -9.82
N GLU A 719 12.37 -5.18 -9.77
CA GLU A 719 11.62 -5.92 -10.77
C GLU A 719 11.61 -5.09 -12.07
N PRO A 720 12.09 -5.63 -13.21
CA PRO A 720 12.45 -4.80 -14.36
C PRO A 720 11.25 -4.14 -15.07
N LEU A 721 10.06 -4.72 -14.99
CA LEU A 721 8.88 -4.18 -15.67
C LEU A 721 8.25 -3.01 -14.90
N SER A 722 8.13 -3.14 -13.58
CA SER A 722 7.43 -2.18 -12.73
C SER A 722 8.35 -1.26 -11.93
N GLY A 723 9.65 -1.52 -11.92
CA GLY A 723 10.59 -0.82 -11.03
C GLY A 723 10.39 -1.11 -9.55
N ASN A 724 9.51 -2.06 -9.19
CA ASN A 724 9.25 -2.40 -7.79
C ASN A 724 10.49 -3.00 -7.12
N ALA A 725 10.78 -2.57 -5.91
CA ALA A 725 11.89 -3.12 -5.15
C ALA A 725 11.66 -4.61 -4.82
N VAL A 726 12.73 -5.41 -4.88
CA VAL A 726 12.73 -6.81 -4.46
C VAL A 726 12.96 -6.87 -2.95
N LEU A 727 11.89 -7.16 -2.20
CA LEU A 727 11.89 -7.14 -0.74
C LEU A 727 11.74 -8.52 -0.11
N SER A 728 11.58 -9.57 -0.92
CA SER A 728 11.28 -10.93 -0.46
C SER A 728 12.16 -11.94 -1.18
N GLY A 729 12.63 -12.96 -0.45
CA GLY A 729 13.51 -13.98 -1.00
C GLY A 729 14.96 -13.53 -1.17
N VAL A 730 15.38 -12.50 -0.48
CA VAL A 730 16.75 -11.95 -0.57
C VAL A 730 17.72 -12.84 0.20
N PRO A 731 18.87 -13.25 -0.40
CA PRO A 731 19.86 -14.10 0.26
C PRO A 731 20.44 -13.45 1.52
N VAL A 732 20.59 -14.23 2.58
CA VAL A 732 21.18 -13.77 3.84
C VAL A 732 22.06 -14.84 4.49
N THR A 733 22.94 -14.42 5.42
CA THR A 733 23.67 -15.30 6.32
C THR A 733 23.34 -14.94 7.77
N LEU A 734 23.17 -15.96 8.61
CA LEU A 734 22.90 -15.82 10.04
C LEU A 734 24.13 -16.33 10.82
N MET A 735 24.67 -15.51 11.70
CA MET A 735 25.84 -15.83 12.52
C MET A 735 25.58 -15.53 13.99
N PRO A 736 26.02 -16.37 14.93
CA PRO A 736 25.94 -16.05 16.35
C PRO A 736 26.81 -14.83 16.65
N LEU A 737 26.31 -13.92 17.49
CA LEU A 737 27.17 -12.92 18.12
C LEU A 737 27.81 -13.57 19.33
N SER A 738 29.15 -13.52 19.40
CA SER A 738 29.86 -13.91 20.61
C SER A 738 29.34 -13.05 21.77
N GLN A 739 28.78 -13.70 22.79
CA GLN A 739 28.45 -12.99 24.03
C GLN A 739 29.78 -12.36 24.54
N PRO A 740 29.77 -11.09 24.96
CA PRO A 740 30.92 -10.57 25.69
C PRO A 740 31.15 -11.51 26.88
N SER A 741 32.35 -12.08 26.97
CA SER A 741 32.74 -12.95 28.07
C SER A 741 32.36 -12.27 29.40
N PRO A 742 31.60 -12.91 30.32
CA PRO A 742 31.26 -12.28 31.58
C PRO A 742 32.53 -11.80 32.22
N ALA A 743 32.60 -10.50 32.53
CA ALA A 743 33.75 -9.91 33.21
C ALA A 743 34.11 -10.78 34.43
N PRO A 744 35.37 -11.12 34.64
CA PRO A 744 35.74 -11.97 35.76
C PRO A 744 35.26 -11.33 37.06
N VAL A 745 34.38 -12.05 37.77
CA VAL A 745 33.95 -11.67 39.12
C VAL A 745 35.21 -11.55 39.97
N ARG A 746 35.64 -10.33 40.26
CA ARG A 746 36.67 -10.09 41.26
C ARG A 746 36.14 -10.65 42.58
N ARG A 747 36.63 -11.85 42.95
CA ARG A 747 36.46 -12.34 44.33
C ARG A 747 37.14 -11.32 45.22
N ALA A 748 36.37 -10.68 46.07
CA ALA A 748 36.93 -9.96 47.22
C ALA A 748 37.75 -10.96 48.01
N ALA A 749 39.01 -10.63 48.21
CA ALA A 749 39.89 -11.37 49.12
C ALA A 749 39.40 -11.21 50.56
N PRO A 750 39.65 -12.22 51.43
CA PRO A 750 39.11 -12.29 52.78
C PRO A 750 39.57 -11.19 53.72
#